data_515d2a179c4f8bacc22a280320716830
#
_entry.id   515d2a179c4f8bacc22a280320716830
#
_cell.length_a   1.000
_cell.length_b   1.000
_cell.length_c   1.000
_cell.angle_alpha   90.00
_cell.angle_beta   90.00
_cell.angle_gamma   90.00
#
_symmetry.space_group_name_H-M   'P 1'
#
loop_
_entity.id
_entity.type
_entity.pdbx_description
1 polymer ?
#
loop_
_entity_poly.entity_id
_entity_poly.type
_entity_poly.pdbx_seq_one_letter_code
_entity_poly.pdbx_strand_id
1 'polypeptide(L)'
;MKNERMKKLLSTMMVLGMSSVGIAQIATPHSDQRSENPFVQTWFTSDPAPMVHDGTMYVYTGHDEDKADFFWMQEWRVYSTRDMVNWQDHGSPLALESFSWADDRAWASQCVERDGKFYWYICAHSRLSNGMAIGVAVSDSPTGPFRDAIGKPLFENGSWDHIDPTVLIDDDGQAWLMWGNPQVYYLKLNRDMISYSGELGRLDMTEEAFGGPMMSKREKGKQYKDSYVEGPWLTKRKGVYQLLYAAGGVPEHISYSTAPSPVGPWKYAGVIMPLSDTGSFTNHCGVADYKGHSYFFYHTGKLPGGGGFGRSVAVEEFQYNADGSFPTIMPTDEGVKPVDTFCPFRRVEAETMAFSRGVKTEQGDDIGVYVSDIHNGDYIKLQHVAFGNKLPRTFSARVASGLRGGQIEIRLDSLGGQLLGTVHVPGTGGWQQWQTLTIDLTTIVRGTHDLYFAFKGRKGPKLFNFDWWEMRGLEQVNMPIVQTKYTADPSPLVVGDTLFLYTSHDSSPDEILDPNERSSAGFFMYDWLLWSTTDMVNWTAHGAVASLKDFSWRTRDNGAWAIQTVKRNGKYYLYAPLHGHGIGVLVSDSPYGPFKDPLGKPLVWQQEHWEDIDPTVFIDDDGQAYMYWGNPNTYWVMLNDDMISVKGDIHKLDYHLDHYQEGPWLYKRNGHYYLAYATTCCPEALGYAMSDSPKGPWKSKGYIMRPTNRNRGNHPGICDYKGHSYVFGQNYDLMHLETFEHHERRSVSATEITYSADGTIQHCEPHSDLQVGDCEPHSDLQVGEVPYWLDQQPLKQLQPLNPYRRVEAETMAWGYGLNIVGVGNTCITDVNDGEYIRVRGVDFGARGAKSFAMTAAAKGAATVTLRLDSQEGPVIGVLTVKETGSVDRFRSFTTKVKGANGVHDLYLCFDKASGDIRLDWWQFK
;
A
#
# COMPACT_ATOMS: atom_id res chain seq x y z
N MET A 1 -43.67 52.75 -25.18
CA MET A 1 -42.82 53.47 -24.21
C MET A 1 -43.07 53.14 -22.74
N LYS A 2 -43.79 52.05 -22.41
CA LYS A 2 -43.99 51.58 -21.02
C LYS A 2 -43.29 50.24 -20.73
N ASN A 3 -42.78 49.55 -21.75
CA ASN A 3 -42.13 48.26 -21.60
C ASN A 3 -40.59 48.29 -21.54
N GLU A 4 -39.95 49.41 -21.85
CA GLU A 4 -38.49 49.51 -21.73
C GLU A 4 -37.98 50.02 -20.39
N ARG A 5 -38.85 50.73 -19.62
CA ARG A 5 -38.48 51.18 -18.27
C ARG A 5 -38.55 50.03 -17.21
N MET A 6 -39.34 49.01 -17.47
CA MET A 6 -39.44 47.86 -16.54
C MET A 6 -38.31 46.84 -16.72
N LYS A 7 -37.70 46.76 -17.90
CA LYS A 7 -36.52 45.94 -18.12
C LYS A 7 -35.22 46.54 -17.58
N LYS A 8 -35.15 47.89 -17.47
CA LYS A 8 -33.99 48.56 -16.84
C LYS A 8 -34.07 48.61 -15.32
N LEU A 9 -35.27 48.49 -14.70
CA LEU A 9 -35.38 48.42 -13.23
C LEU A 9 -35.16 47.01 -12.67
N LEU A 10 -35.39 45.96 -13.46
CA LEU A 10 -35.03 44.59 -13.04
C LEU A 10 -33.54 44.24 -13.24
N SER A 11 -32.83 44.98 -14.05
CA SER A 11 -31.39 44.81 -14.27
C SER A 11 -30.52 45.55 -13.25
N THR A 12 -31.08 46.51 -12.49
CA THR A 12 -30.32 47.32 -11.51
C THR A 12 -30.59 46.93 -10.06
N MET A 13 -31.54 46.00 -9.80
CA MET A 13 -31.79 45.45 -8.45
C MET A 13 -31.20 44.07 -8.20
N MET A 14 -30.39 43.53 -9.15
CA MET A 14 -29.70 42.23 -9.01
C MET A 14 -28.17 42.36 -8.84
N VAL A 15 -27.68 43.55 -8.51
CA VAL A 15 -26.22 43.83 -8.36
C VAL A 15 -25.84 44.45 -7.01
N LEU A 16 -26.75 44.46 -6.03
CA LEU A 16 -26.37 44.88 -4.67
C LEU A 16 -26.98 43.93 -3.63
N GLY A 17 -26.23 42.86 -3.32
CA GLY A 17 -26.55 41.95 -2.23
C GLY A 17 -26.03 40.54 -2.37
N MET A 18 -24.80 40.32 -2.83
CA MET A 18 -24.08 39.11 -2.58
C MET A 18 -22.67 39.47 -2.12
N SER A 19 -22.53 39.76 -0.83
CA SER A 19 -21.30 39.51 -0.14
C SER A 19 -21.02 38.01 -0.31
N SER A 20 -20.02 37.65 -1.11
CA SER A 20 -19.56 36.30 -1.33
C SER A 20 -19.05 35.73 -0.04
N VAL A 21 -19.91 35.04 0.69
CA VAL A 21 -19.46 33.89 1.46
C VAL A 21 -18.99 32.88 0.40
N GLY A 22 -17.70 32.63 0.31
CA GLY A 22 -17.13 31.63 -0.58
C GLY A 22 -17.69 30.28 -0.19
N ILE A 23 -18.74 29.84 -0.87
CA ILE A 23 -19.17 28.48 -0.88
C ILE A 23 -18.06 27.74 -1.64
N ALA A 24 -17.24 26.97 -0.93
CA ALA A 24 -16.33 26.04 -1.57
C ALA A 24 -17.17 25.20 -2.55
N GLN A 25 -16.93 25.38 -3.84
CA GLN A 25 -17.56 24.54 -4.86
C GLN A 25 -17.11 23.11 -4.59
N ILE A 26 -18.05 22.26 -4.19
CA ILE A 26 -17.85 20.82 -4.18
C ILE A 26 -17.76 20.44 -5.66
N ALA A 27 -16.55 20.13 -6.14
CA ALA A 27 -16.36 19.65 -7.49
C ALA A 27 -17.10 18.30 -7.62
N THR A 28 -17.80 18.12 -8.74
CA THR A 28 -18.50 16.87 -9.04
C THR A 28 -17.49 15.81 -9.51
N PRO A 29 -17.61 14.55 -9.06
CA PRO A 29 -16.69 13.51 -9.50
C PRO A 29 -16.80 13.25 -11.01
N HIS A 30 -15.64 13.17 -11.70
CA HIS A 30 -15.56 12.67 -13.08
C HIS A 30 -15.49 11.14 -13.07
N SER A 31 -16.61 10.47 -13.30
CA SER A 31 -16.69 9.00 -13.16
C SER A 31 -16.46 8.20 -14.44
N ASP A 32 -16.21 8.83 -15.61
CA ASP A 32 -16.25 8.12 -16.89
C ASP A 32 -15.14 8.48 -17.90
N GLN A 33 -14.08 9.18 -17.50
CA GLN A 33 -12.99 9.49 -18.43
C GLN A 33 -12.11 8.26 -18.69
N ARG A 34 -11.86 7.99 -19.98
CA ARG A 34 -10.89 6.98 -20.42
C ARG A 34 -9.47 7.55 -20.38
N SER A 35 -8.45 6.68 -20.38
CA SER A 35 -7.08 7.06 -20.68
C SER A 35 -6.94 7.62 -22.09
N GLU A 36 -5.75 8.11 -22.43
CA GLU A 36 -5.42 8.52 -23.80
C GLU A 36 -4.43 7.52 -24.40
N ASN A 37 -4.61 7.17 -25.69
CA ASN A 37 -3.66 6.37 -26.45
C ASN A 37 -2.78 7.26 -27.33
N PRO A 38 -1.48 7.02 -27.41
CA PRO A 38 -0.71 5.99 -26.68
C PRO A 38 -0.55 6.36 -25.18
N PHE A 39 -0.49 5.35 -24.30
CA PHE A 39 -0.43 5.57 -22.85
C PHE A 39 0.99 5.91 -22.31
N VAL A 40 2.03 5.81 -23.12
CA VAL A 40 3.38 6.30 -22.87
C VAL A 40 3.67 7.45 -23.82
N GLN A 41 4.00 8.64 -23.29
CA GLN A 41 4.32 9.82 -24.10
C GLN A 41 5.76 10.30 -23.94
N THR A 42 6.48 9.81 -22.92
CA THR A 42 7.85 10.24 -22.61
C THR A 42 8.91 9.66 -23.52
N TRP A 43 8.64 8.48 -24.07
CA TRP A 43 9.53 7.75 -24.98
C TRP A 43 8.76 7.11 -26.13
N PHE A 44 9.45 6.87 -27.26
CA PHE A 44 8.95 5.99 -28.30
C PHE A 44 9.11 4.53 -27.87
N THR A 45 8.01 3.80 -27.80
CA THR A 45 7.94 2.43 -27.29
C THR A 45 7.23 1.51 -28.29
N SER A 46 7.68 0.27 -28.38
CA SER A 46 7.15 -0.67 -29.36
C SER A 46 6.91 -2.05 -28.76
N ASP A 47 6.25 -2.90 -29.50
CA ASP A 47 6.19 -4.34 -29.28
C ASP A 47 5.74 -4.70 -27.86
N PRO A 48 4.53 -4.27 -27.42
CA PRO A 48 4.10 -4.38 -26.02
C PRO A 48 3.86 -5.83 -25.61
N ALA A 49 4.51 -6.27 -24.54
CA ALA A 49 4.36 -7.59 -23.96
C ALA A 49 3.82 -7.46 -22.51
N PRO A 50 2.49 -7.57 -22.33
CA PRO A 50 1.88 -7.46 -21.00
C PRO A 50 2.11 -8.71 -20.17
N MET A 51 2.28 -8.52 -18.85
CA MET A 51 2.34 -9.55 -17.82
C MET A 51 1.61 -9.07 -16.57
N VAL A 52 0.76 -9.91 -15.99
CA VAL A 52 0.11 -9.63 -14.72
C VAL A 52 0.83 -10.41 -13.63
N HIS A 53 1.25 -9.69 -12.59
CA HIS A 53 1.86 -10.28 -11.41
C HIS A 53 1.45 -9.48 -10.17
N ASP A 54 1.05 -10.15 -9.10
CA ASP A 54 0.67 -9.57 -7.80
C ASP A 54 -0.29 -8.37 -7.90
N GLY A 55 -1.36 -8.54 -8.68
CA GLY A 55 -2.38 -7.50 -8.84
C GLY A 55 -1.91 -6.25 -9.59
N THR A 56 -0.75 -6.31 -10.24
CA THR A 56 -0.15 -5.23 -11.03
C THR A 56 -0.03 -5.68 -12.49
N MET A 57 -0.41 -4.82 -13.41
CA MET A 57 -0.15 -5.00 -14.84
C MET A 57 1.22 -4.39 -15.16
N TYR A 58 2.11 -5.20 -15.72
CA TYR A 58 3.40 -4.79 -16.28
C TYR A 58 3.34 -4.85 -17.79
N VAL A 59 3.99 -3.91 -18.46
CA VAL A 59 4.16 -3.95 -19.93
C VAL A 59 5.64 -3.75 -20.23
N TYR A 60 6.22 -4.76 -20.85
CA TYR A 60 7.59 -4.77 -21.36
C TYR A 60 7.57 -4.29 -22.80
N THR A 61 8.45 -3.36 -23.14
CA THR A 61 8.47 -2.73 -24.47
C THR A 61 9.88 -2.68 -25.05
N GLY A 62 9.98 -2.62 -26.37
CA GLY A 62 11.14 -2.07 -27.04
C GLY A 62 11.20 -0.54 -26.90
N HIS A 63 12.35 0.06 -27.18
CA HIS A 63 12.55 1.49 -27.23
C HIS A 63 13.10 1.90 -28.58
N ASP A 64 12.30 2.60 -29.38
CA ASP A 64 12.72 3.21 -30.64
C ASP A 64 13.51 4.48 -30.32
N GLU A 65 14.72 4.60 -30.81
CA GLU A 65 15.58 5.78 -30.59
C GLU A 65 14.97 7.06 -31.20
N ASP A 66 15.10 8.17 -30.52
CA ASP A 66 14.61 9.47 -31.02
C ASP A 66 15.22 9.80 -32.40
N LYS A 67 14.37 10.14 -33.39
CA LYS A 67 14.74 10.50 -34.77
C LYS A 67 15.36 9.33 -35.58
N ALA A 68 15.12 8.10 -35.18
CA ALA A 68 15.55 6.93 -35.93
C ALA A 68 14.92 6.91 -37.36
N ASP A 69 15.70 6.46 -38.32
CA ASP A 69 15.27 6.19 -39.71
C ASP A 69 15.24 4.68 -40.04
N PHE A 70 15.47 3.90 -38.98
CA PHE A 70 15.41 2.44 -38.99
C PHE A 70 15.05 1.98 -37.57
N PHE A 71 14.86 0.65 -37.35
CA PHE A 71 14.63 0.06 -36.01
C PHE A 71 15.93 0.03 -35.17
N TRP A 72 16.46 1.22 -34.89
CA TRP A 72 17.62 1.40 -33.98
C TRP A 72 17.12 1.35 -32.56
N MET A 73 17.42 0.24 -31.87
CA MET A 73 16.93 -0.06 -30.54
C MET A 73 18.06 -0.67 -29.70
N GLN A 74 18.36 -0.08 -28.54
CA GLN A 74 19.50 -0.44 -27.69
C GLN A 74 19.08 -1.07 -26.35
N GLU A 75 17.83 -0.85 -25.94
CA GLU A 75 17.33 -1.22 -24.62
C GLU A 75 15.84 -1.61 -24.65
N TRP A 76 15.40 -2.21 -23.55
CA TRP A 76 13.99 -2.53 -23.27
C TRP A 76 13.54 -1.83 -22.02
N ARG A 77 12.30 -1.35 -22.03
CA ARG A 77 11.71 -0.58 -20.94
C ARG A 77 10.55 -1.33 -20.28
N VAL A 78 10.26 -0.98 -19.02
CA VAL A 78 9.15 -1.57 -18.26
C VAL A 78 8.25 -0.47 -17.72
N TYR A 79 6.96 -0.68 -17.87
CA TYR A 79 5.91 0.18 -17.32
C TYR A 79 4.96 -0.65 -16.48
N SER A 80 4.38 -0.08 -15.42
CA SER A 80 3.39 -0.78 -14.61
C SER A 80 2.21 0.10 -14.24
N THR A 81 1.07 -0.54 -14.00
CA THR A 81 -0.14 0.12 -13.52
C THR A 81 -0.96 -0.82 -12.64
N ARG A 82 -1.76 -0.23 -11.75
CA ARG A 82 -2.77 -0.96 -10.96
C ARG A 82 -4.19 -0.56 -11.35
N ASP A 83 -4.36 0.54 -12.05
CA ASP A 83 -5.65 1.10 -12.42
C ASP A 83 -5.88 1.20 -13.93
N MET A 84 -4.92 0.76 -14.74
CA MET A 84 -4.90 0.78 -16.21
C MET A 84 -4.80 2.17 -16.86
N VAL A 85 -4.80 3.25 -16.08
CA VAL A 85 -4.73 4.61 -16.63
C VAL A 85 -3.51 5.38 -16.16
N ASN A 86 -3.03 5.19 -14.92
CA ASN A 86 -1.80 5.78 -14.42
C ASN A 86 -0.66 4.76 -14.53
N TRP A 87 0.34 5.07 -15.34
CA TRP A 87 1.47 4.19 -15.63
C TRP A 87 2.76 4.73 -15.03
N GLN A 88 3.46 3.90 -14.27
CA GLN A 88 4.79 4.20 -13.75
C GLN A 88 5.85 3.70 -14.73
N ASP A 89 6.80 4.56 -15.07
CA ASP A 89 7.99 4.20 -15.88
C ASP A 89 9.09 3.67 -14.94
N HIS A 90 9.53 2.43 -15.14
CA HIS A 90 10.63 1.81 -14.39
C HIS A 90 11.99 1.93 -15.10
N GLY A 91 12.05 2.71 -16.17
CA GLY A 91 13.26 2.90 -16.96
C GLY A 91 13.62 1.69 -17.80
N SER A 92 14.90 1.52 -18.01
CA SER A 92 15.48 0.44 -18.80
C SER A 92 16.28 -0.53 -17.91
N PRO A 93 15.61 -1.56 -17.33
CA PRO A 93 16.30 -2.53 -16.48
C PRO A 93 17.08 -3.60 -17.27
N LEU A 94 17.05 -3.54 -18.59
CA LEU A 94 17.76 -4.45 -19.51
C LEU A 94 18.13 -3.72 -20.80
N ALA A 95 19.40 -3.88 -21.23
CA ALA A 95 19.94 -3.31 -22.46
C ALA A 95 20.84 -4.32 -23.19
N LEU A 96 21.19 -4.01 -24.44
CA LEU A 96 22.12 -4.86 -25.21
C LEU A 96 23.44 -5.11 -24.50
N GLU A 97 23.96 -4.13 -23.78
CA GLU A 97 25.20 -4.23 -23.00
C GLU A 97 25.15 -5.28 -21.88
N SER A 98 23.95 -5.66 -21.44
CA SER A 98 23.74 -6.74 -20.47
C SER A 98 24.13 -8.11 -21.03
N PHE A 99 24.23 -8.24 -22.36
CA PHE A 99 24.54 -9.47 -23.08
C PHE A 99 25.89 -9.34 -23.80
N SER A 100 26.91 -10.06 -23.33
CA SER A 100 28.25 -10.02 -23.94
C SER A 100 28.31 -10.42 -25.40
N TRP A 101 27.29 -11.13 -25.89
CA TRP A 101 27.16 -11.66 -27.24
C TRP A 101 26.34 -10.76 -28.17
N ALA A 102 25.52 -9.86 -27.65
CA ALA A 102 24.67 -8.96 -28.44
C ALA A 102 25.40 -7.65 -28.78
N ASP A 103 25.05 -7.03 -29.91
CA ASP A 103 25.63 -5.75 -30.34
C ASP A 103 24.67 -4.80 -31.05
N ASP A 104 23.47 -5.25 -31.39
CA ASP A 104 22.49 -4.44 -32.10
C ASP A 104 21.07 -5.03 -31.97
N ARG A 105 20.03 -4.26 -32.25
CA ARG A 105 18.63 -4.69 -32.41
C ARG A 105 17.99 -5.30 -31.16
N ALA A 106 17.81 -4.49 -30.12
CA ALA A 106 17.01 -4.83 -28.95
C ALA A 106 15.50 -4.83 -29.32
N TRP A 107 15.09 -5.83 -30.16
CA TRP A 107 13.76 -5.86 -30.74
C TRP A 107 12.74 -6.56 -29.84
N ALA A 108 11.58 -6.95 -30.38
CA ALA A 108 10.45 -7.49 -29.64
C ALA A 108 10.84 -8.59 -28.62
N SER A 109 10.17 -8.61 -27.48
CA SER A 109 10.55 -9.46 -26.35
C SER A 109 9.33 -9.81 -25.49
N GLN A 110 9.44 -10.80 -24.62
CA GLN A 110 8.40 -11.13 -23.64
C GLN A 110 9.01 -11.60 -22.32
N CYS A 111 8.47 -11.10 -21.21
CA CYS A 111 8.79 -11.55 -19.87
C CYS A 111 7.68 -12.46 -19.31
N VAL A 112 8.07 -13.51 -18.59
CA VAL A 112 7.15 -14.40 -17.88
C VAL A 112 7.70 -14.69 -16.49
N GLU A 113 6.81 -14.96 -15.53
CA GLU A 113 7.18 -15.35 -14.16
C GLU A 113 7.12 -16.87 -14.00
N ARG A 114 8.07 -17.44 -13.26
CA ARG A 114 8.02 -18.81 -12.76
C ARG A 114 8.79 -18.98 -11.47
N ASP A 115 8.13 -19.57 -10.48
CA ASP A 115 8.72 -19.92 -9.18
C ASP A 115 9.38 -18.70 -8.48
N GLY A 116 8.75 -17.50 -8.56
CA GLY A 116 9.21 -16.24 -7.99
C GLY A 116 10.38 -15.59 -8.74
N LYS A 117 10.67 -16.02 -9.96
CA LYS A 117 11.67 -15.41 -10.83
C LYS A 117 11.07 -14.98 -12.16
N PHE A 118 11.60 -13.89 -12.70
CA PHE A 118 11.17 -13.29 -13.96
C PHE A 118 12.18 -13.62 -15.05
N TYR A 119 11.70 -14.20 -16.13
CA TYR A 119 12.52 -14.62 -17.27
C TYR A 119 12.12 -13.78 -18.48
N TRP A 120 13.01 -12.92 -18.94
CA TRP A 120 12.78 -12.02 -20.05
C TRP A 120 13.48 -12.56 -21.31
N TYR A 121 12.68 -13.08 -22.25
CA TYR A 121 13.17 -13.58 -23.52
C TYR A 121 13.25 -12.43 -24.50
N ILE A 122 14.41 -12.26 -25.09
CA ILE A 122 14.73 -11.15 -26.02
C ILE A 122 15.23 -11.70 -27.35
N CYS A 123 15.17 -10.88 -28.39
CA CYS A 123 15.98 -11.12 -29.59
C CYS A 123 16.92 -9.95 -29.83
N ALA A 124 18.12 -10.28 -30.26
CA ALA A 124 19.15 -9.32 -30.61
C ALA A 124 20.08 -9.88 -31.70
N HIS A 125 20.79 -8.97 -32.37
CA HIS A 125 21.86 -9.42 -33.29
C HIS A 125 23.04 -9.97 -32.47
N SER A 126 23.48 -11.19 -32.85
CA SER A 126 24.59 -11.88 -32.21
C SER A 126 25.88 -11.69 -33.00
N ARG A 127 26.88 -11.13 -32.34
CA ARG A 127 28.25 -11.05 -32.88
C ARG A 127 28.92 -12.41 -33.03
N LEU A 128 28.41 -13.46 -32.39
CA LEU A 128 28.97 -14.80 -32.45
C LEU A 128 28.61 -15.52 -33.76
N SER A 129 27.36 -15.41 -34.22
CA SER A 129 26.86 -16.07 -35.40
C SER A 129 26.61 -15.11 -36.59
N ASN A 130 26.69 -13.78 -36.37
CA ASN A 130 26.36 -12.73 -37.35
C ASN A 130 24.91 -12.84 -37.88
N GLY A 131 23.96 -13.22 -37.02
CA GLY A 131 22.54 -13.31 -37.28
C GLY A 131 21.73 -12.92 -36.06
N MET A 132 20.43 -13.00 -36.16
CA MET A 132 19.58 -12.79 -34.98
C MET A 132 19.61 -14.02 -34.09
N ALA A 133 19.50 -13.79 -32.80
CA ALA A 133 19.54 -14.81 -31.77
C ALA A 133 18.47 -14.55 -30.68
N ILE A 134 18.02 -15.61 -30.02
CA ILE A 134 17.12 -15.55 -28.87
C ILE A 134 17.97 -15.66 -27.60
N GLY A 135 17.84 -14.69 -26.70
CA GLY A 135 18.46 -14.67 -25.38
C GLY A 135 17.43 -14.77 -24.26
N VAL A 136 17.92 -14.97 -23.04
CA VAL A 136 17.07 -14.92 -21.82
C VAL A 136 17.82 -14.20 -20.70
N ALA A 137 17.16 -13.20 -20.13
CA ALA A 137 17.61 -12.53 -18.92
C ALA A 137 16.75 -12.98 -17.73
N VAL A 138 17.29 -12.91 -16.51
CA VAL A 138 16.60 -13.30 -15.28
C VAL A 138 16.71 -12.23 -14.21
N SER A 139 15.64 -12.04 -13.45
CA SER A 139 15.57 -11.17 -12.28
C SER A 139 14.75 -11.81 -11.16
N ASP A 140 14.92 -11.32 -9.93
CA ASP A 140 14.07 -11.63 -8.78
C ASP A 140 12.93 -10.61 -8.62
N SER A 141 12.85 -9.60 -9.51
CA SER A 141 11.81 -8.57 -9.52
C SER A 141 11.28 -8.36 -10.96
N PRO A 142 9.98 -8.08 -11.15
CA PRO A 142 9.41 -7.79 -12.46
C PRO A 142 9.99 -6.53 -13.12
N THR A 143 10.54 -5.62 -12.32
CA THR A 143 11.16 -4.36 -12.76
C THR A 143 12.69 -4.40 -12.79
N GLY A 144 13.26 -5.58 -12.58
CA GLY A 144 14.71 -5.76 -12.63
C GLY A 144 15.43 -5.52 -11.28
N PRO A 145 16.77 -5.35 -11.32
CA PRO A 145 17.61 -5.42 -12.52
C PRO A 145 17.66 -6.82 -13.13
N PHE A 146 17.61 -6.88 -14.45
CA PHE A 146 17.76 -8.13 -15.19
C PHE A 146 19.23 -8.37 -15.56
N ARG A 147 19.62 -9.64 -15.66
CA ARG A 147 20.95 -10.06 -16.08
C ARG A 147 20.87 -11.21 -17.07
N ASP A 148 21.82 -11.29 -17.99
CA ASP A 148 21.95 -12.46 -18.86
C ASP A 148 22.02 -13.74 -18.03
N ALA A 149 21.09 -14.67 -18.27
CA ALA A 149 20.93 -15.86 -17.45
C ALA A 149 22.00 -16.94 -17.71
N ILE A 150 22.58 -16.94 -18.92
CA ILE A 150 23.48 -18.04 -19.37
C ILE A 150 24.80 -17.58 -20.04
N GLY A 151 24.97 -16.27 -20.25
CA GLY A 151 26.19 -15.68 -20.83
C GLY A 151 26.41 -15.97 -22.32
N LYS A 152 25.36 -16.44 -23.01
CA LYS A 152 25.33 -16.77 -24.45
C LYS A 152 23.90 -16.78 -24.96
N PRO A 153 23.65 -16.78 -26.28
CA PRO A 153 22.31 -17.01 -26.81
C PRO A 153 21.72 -18.32 -26.29
N LEU A 154 20.41 -18.29 -25.98
CA LEU A 154 19.63 -19.50 -25.73
C LEU A 154 19.49 -20.31 -27.03
N PHE A 155 19.27 -19.60 -28.16
CA PHE A 155 19.24 -20.17 -29.47
C PHE A 155 19.85 -19.23 -30.54
N GLU A 156 20.73 -19.75 -31.39
CA GLU A 156 21.25 -19.08 -32.60
C GLU A 156 21.71 -20.10 -33.66
N ASN A 157 21.69 -19.72 -34.91
CA ASN A 157 22.24 -20.53 -36.02
C ASN A 157 22.76 -19.67 -37.19
N GLY A 158 22.91 -18.35 -36.98
CA GLY A 158 23.33 -17.39 -38.00
C GLY A 158 22.21 -16.95 -38.99
N SER A 159 20.96 -17.37 -38.78
CA SER A 159 19.81 -16.86 -39.52
C SER A 159 19.28 -15.55 -38.96
N TRP A 160 18.68 -14.74 -39.83
CA TRP A 160 17.95 -13.53 -39.46
C TRP A 160 16.50 -13.81 -39.02
N ASP A 161 16.02 -15.06 -39.11
CA ASP A 161 14.66 -15.46 -38.81
C ASP A 161 14.36 -15.50 -37.30
N HIS A 162 15.38 -15.37 -36.43
CA HIS A 162 15.26 -15.59 -34.99
C HIS A 162 14.96 -14.28 -34.26
N ILE A 163 13.71 -13.79 -34.45
CA ILE A 163 13.18 -12.57 -33.81
C ILE A 163 11.85 -12.86 -33.14
N ASP A 164 11.39 -11.96 -32.30
CA ASP A 164 10.05 -11.86 -31.66
C ASP A 164 9.69 -13.09 -30.81
N PRO A 165 10.42 -13.39 -29.73
CA PRO A 165 10.10 -14.52 -28.88
C PRO A 165 8.81 -14.30 -28.09
N THR A 166 7.99 -15.36 -28.02
CA THR A 166 6.82 -15.48 -27.15
C THR A 166 6.88 -16.75 -26.32
N VAL A 167 6.48 -16.68 -25.04
CA VAL A 167 6.52 -17.81 -24.12
C VAL A 167 5.16 -18.01 -23.45
N LEU A 168 4.69 -19.25 -23.48
CA LEU A 168 3.53 -19.69 -22.71
C LEU A 168 3.94 -20.80 -21.75
N ILE A 169 3.69 -20.63 -20.45
CA ILE A 169 3.72 -21.69 -19.46
C ILE A 169 2.31 -22.32 -19.45
N ASP A 170 2.23 -23.57 -19.89
CA ASP A 170 0.97 -24.28 -20.04
C ASP A 170 0.43 -24.81 -18.70
N ASP A 171 -0.84 -25.21 -18.64
CA ASP A 171 -1.54 -25.73 -17.45
C ASP A 171 -0.84 -26.97 -16.82
N ASP A 172 -0.08 -27.72 -17.62
CA ASP A 172 0.73 -28.85 -17.14
C ASP A 172 2.13 -28.45 -16.65
N GLY A 173 2.43 -27.15 -16.67
CA GLY A 173 3.72 -26.59 -16.29
C GLY A 173 4.80 -26.67 -17.36
N GLN A 174 4.50 -27.18 -18.56
CA GLN A 174 5.44 -27.14 -19.69
C GLN A 174 5.50 -25.74 -20.29
N ALA A 175 6.67 -25.13 -20.33
CA ALA A 175 6.86 -23.86 -21.02
C ALA A 175 7.23 -24.07 -22.49
N TRP A 176 6.57 -23.32 -23.37
CA TRP A 176 6.77 -23.31 -24.81
C TRP A 176 7.30 -21.96 -25.25
N LEU A 177 8.43 -21.96 -25.93
CA LEU A 177 9.02 -20.78 -26.56
C LEU A 177 8.75 -20.87 -28.06
N MET A 178 8.13 -19.81 -28.64
CA MET A 178 7.94 -19.64 -30.06
C MET A 178 8.52 -18.32 -30.55
N TRP A 179 8.92 -18.25 -31.82
CA TRP A 179 9.47 -17.02 -32.40
C TRP A 179 9.58 -17.15 -33.93
N GLY A 180 9.86 -16.04 -34.59
CA GLY A 180 10.41 -16.07 -35.96
C GLY A 180 9.67 -15.25 -37.01
N ASN A 181 10.39 -14.88 -38.08
CA ASN A 181 9.95 -14.18 -39.25
C ASN A 181 10.69 -14.72 -40.51
N PRO A 182 10.03 -15.25 -41.51
CA PRO A 182 8.59 -15.50 -41.65
C PRO A 182 8.19 -16.93 -41.23
N GLN A 183 9.09 -17.72 -40.71
CA GLN A 183 8.86 -19.08 -40.23
C GLN A 183 8.68 -19.08 -38.72
N VAL A 184 7.60 -19.63 -38.19
CA VAL A 184 7.44 -19.84 -36.75
C VAL A 184 8.20 -21.08 -36.33
N TYR A 185 9.16 -20.89 -35.44
CA TYR A 185 9.92 -21.91 -34.72
C TYR A 185 9.37 -22.14 -33.32
N TYR A 186 9.63 -23.30 -32.74
CA TYR A 186 9.28 -23.59 -31.36
C TYR A 186 10.28 -24.52 -30.66
N LEU A 187 10.41 -24.35 -29.33
CA LEU A 187 11.15 -25.23 -28.43
C LEU A 187 10.35 -25.50 -27.17
N LYS A 188 10.62 -26.63 -26.53
CA LYS A 188 10.20 -26.92 -25.16
C LYS A 188 11.28 -26.43 -24.21
N LEU A 189 10.96 -25.45 -23.40
CA LEU A 189 11.84 -25.03 -22.31
C LEU A 189 11.85 -26.07 -21.19
N ASN A 190 13.01 -26.27 -20.59
CA ASN A 190 13.12 -27.03 -19.35
C ASN A 190 12.54 -26.22 -18.17
N ARG A 191 12.35 -26.87 -17.03
CA ARG A 191 11.79 -26.19 -15.85
C ARG A 191 12.63 -25.00 -15.36
N ASP A 192 13.94 -25.01 -15.64
CA ASP A 192 14.86 -23.93 -15.30
C ASP A 192 14.64 -22.64 -16.10
N MET A 193 13.81 -22.68 -17.13
CA MET A 193 13.47 -21.57 -18.03
C MET A 193 14.67 -20.96 -18.81
N ILE A 194 15.87 -21.52 -18.67
CA ILE A 194 17.10 -21.02 -19.29
C ILE A 194 17.79 -22.08 -20.18
N SER A 195 17.14 -23.20 -20.37
CA SER A 195 17.57 -24.28 -21.24
C SER A 195 16.36 -24.96 -21.91
N TYR A 196 16.60 -25.75 -22.94
CA TYR A 196 15.53 -26.43 -23.66
C TYR A 196 15.87 -27.90 -23.92
N SER A 197 14.84 -28.68 -24.23
CA SER A 197 14.93 -30.10 -24.59
C SER A 197 14.31 -30.40 -25.95
N GLY A 198 14.85 -31.40 -26.63
CA GLY A 198 14.41 -31.83 -27.96
C GLY A 198 15.06 -31.03 -29.09
N GLU A 199 14.55 -31.23 -30.29
CA GLU A 199 15.01 -30.56 -31.52
C GLU A 199 14.17 -29.32 -31.80
N LEU A 200 14.73 -28.39 -32.57
CA LEU A 200 14.03 -27.21 -33.09
C LEU A 200 12.85 -27.63 -33.94
N GLY A 201 11.65 -27.30 -33.46
CA GLY A 201 10.43 -27.51 -34.22
C GLY A 201 10.09 -26.32 -35.14
N ARG A 202 9.31 -26.57 -36.13
CA ARG A 202 8.79 -25.56 -37.07
C ARG A 202 7.30 -25.80 -37.30
N LEU A 203 6.49 -24.73 -37.33
CA LEU A 203 5.10 -24.84 -37.67
C LEU A 203 4.94 -24.93 -39.21
N ASP A 204 3.90 -25.64 -39.66
CA ASP A 204 3.54 -25.70 -41.05
C ASP A 204 2.84 -24.41 -41.51
N MET A 205 3.59 -23.53 -42.17
CA MET A 205 3.13 -22.20 -42.63
C MET A 205 2.30 -22.34 -43.91
N THR A 206 1.08 -22.83 -43.79
CA THR A 206 0.14 -23.03 -44.91
C THR A 206 -0.95 -21.96 -44.95
N GLU A 207 -1.66 -21.83 -46.08
CA GLU A 207 -2.80 -20.92 -46.21
C GLU A 207 -3.93 -21.30 -45.25
N GLU A 208 -4.17 -22.59 -44.99
CA GLU A 208 -5.15 -23.08 -44.03
C GLU A 208 -4.79 -22.73 -42.60
N ALA A 209 -3.49 -22.83 -42.27
CA ALA A 209 -3.00 -22.58 -40.93
C ALA A 209 -2.88 -21.09 -40.56
N PHE A 210 -2.48 -20.23 -41.52
CA PHE A 210 -2.09 -18.83 -41.26
C PHE A 210 -2.66 -17.82 -42.29
N GLY A 211 -3.75 -18.15 -43.02
CA GLY A 211 -4.41 -17.23 -43.95
C GLY A 211 -3.67 -16.99 -45.26
N GLY A 212 -2.48 -17.52 -45.42
CA GLY A 212 -1.66 -17.45 -46.62
C GLY A 212 -0.32 -18.15 -46.47
N PRO A 213 0.37 -18.45 -47.53
CA PRO A 213 1.71 -19.06 -47.48
C PRO A 213 2.75 -18.04 -47.03
N MET A 214 3.91 -18.51 -46.57
CA MET A 214 5.07 -17.65 -46.28
C MET A 214 5.36 -16.68 -47.42
N MET A 215 5.83 -15.47 -47.11
CA MET A 215 6.16 -14.46 -48.14
C MET A 215 7.08 -14.96 -49.23
N SER A 216 8.08 -15.78 -48.91
CA SER A 216 9.00 -16.39 -49.86
C SER A 216 8.36 -17.43 -50.81
N LYS A 217 7.17 -17.93 -50.45
CA LYS A 217 6.42 -18.94 -51.22
C LYS A 217 5.20 -18.35 -51.91
N ARG A 218 4.99 -17.04 -51.90
CA ARG A 218 3.85 -16.38 -52.52
C ARG A 218 3.94 -16.45 -54.03
N GLU A 219 2.83 -16.83 -54.68
CA GLU A 219 2.73 -16.84 -56.12
C GLU A 219 2.70 -15.40 -56.69
N LYS A 220 3.51 -15.11 -57.66
CA LYS A 220 3.58 -13.78 -58.28
C LYS A 220 2.24 -13.41 -58.88
N GLY A 221 1.68 -12.27 -58.44
CA GLY A 221 0.40 -11.74 -58.91
C GLY A 221 -0.83 -12.23 -58.12
N LYS A 222 -0.68 -13.13 -57.14
CA LYS A 222 -1.75 -13.52 -56.21
C LYS A 222 -1.66 -12.64 -54.95
N GLN A 223 -2.76 -12.02 -54.54
CA GLN A 223 -2.85 -11.26 -53.29
C GLN A 223 -3.19 -12.21 -52.15
N TYR A 224 -2.36 -12.19 -51.12
CA TYR A 224 -2.58 -12.89 -49.84
C TYR A 224 -2.77 -11.83 -48.78
N LYS A 225 -3.99 -11.74 -48.22
CA LYS A 225 -4.34 -10.63 -47.32
C LYS A 225 -3.86 -10.81 -45.89
N ASP A 226 -3.78 -12.07 -45.42
CA ASP A 226 -3.70 -12.34 -43.99
C ASP A 226 -2.55 -13.29 -43.60
N SER A 227 -1.57 -13.47 -44.47
CA SER A 227 -0.43 -14.35 -44.24
C SER A 227 0.41 -13.86 -43.03
N TYR A 228 0.85 -14.79 -42.21
CA TYR A 228 1.81 -14.53 -41.13
C TYR A 228 3.05 -13.77 -41.66
N VAL A 229 3.48 -12.79 -40.94
CA VAL A 229 4.72 -12.02 -41.15
C VAL A 229 5.68 -12.21 -39.98
N GLU A 230 5.31 -11.75 -38.75
CA GLU A 230 6.16 -11.74 -37.60
C GLU A 230 5.35 -11.56 -36.28
N GLY A 231 6.00 -11.27 -35.15
CA GLY A 231 5.38 -10.89 -33.89
C GLY A 231 4.41 -11.93 -33.35
N PRO A 232 4.78 -13.22 -33.23
CA PRO A 232 3.88 -14.21 -32.67
C PRO A 232 3.62 -13.95 -31.17
N TRP A 233 2.36 -14.05 -30.74
CA TRP A 233 1.96 -14.03 -29.35
C TRP A 233 1.14 -15.27 -29.05
N LEU A 234 1.72 -16.19 -28.25
CA LEU A 234 1.08 -17.45 -27.89
C LEU A 234 0.27 -17.31 -26.61
N THR A 235 -1.00 -17.67 -26.65
CA THR A 235 -1.88 -17.69 -25.49
C THR A 235 -2.79 -18.92 -25.50
N LYS A 236 -3.52 -19.18 -24.41
CA LYS A 236 -4.46 -20.30 -24.30
C LYS A 236 -5.74 -19.82 -23.63
N ARG A 237 -6.87 -20.17 -24.22
CA ARG A 237 -8.18 -19.83 -23.65
C ARG A 237 -9.17 -20.98 -23.82
N LYS A 238 -9.86 -21.38 -22.73
CA LYS A 238 -10.81 -22.51 -22.73
C LYS A 238 -10.25 -23.80 -23.35
N GLY A 239 -8.95 -24.06 -23.10
CA GLY A 239 -8.27 -25.25 -23.62
C GLY A 239 -7.85 -25.17 -25.10
N VAL A 240 -8.09 -24.05 -25.77
CA VAL A 240 -7.69 -23.80 -27.19
C VAL A 240 -6.48 -22.87 -27.19
N TYR A 241 -5.41 -23.27 -27.87
CA TYR A 241 -4.25 -22.43 -28.10
C TYR A 241 -4.56 -21.42 -29.19
N GLN A 242 -4.12 -20.20 -28.99
CA GLN A 242 -4.31 -19.08 -29.90
C GLN A 242 -2.94 -18.46 -30.15
N LEU A 243 -2.55 -18.33 -31.42
CA LEU A 243 -1.35 -17.64 -31.84
C LEU A 243 -1.77 -16.38 -32.58
N LEU A 244 -1.54 -15.22 -31.99
CA LEU A 244 -1.78 -13.92 -32.59
C LEU A 244 -0.50 -13.49 -33.32
N TYR A 245 -0.61 -12.73 -34.40
CA TYR A 245 0.58 -12.34 -35.18
C TYR A 245 0.31 -11.14 -36.08
N ALA A 246 1.39 -10.43 -36.43
CA ALA A 246 1.40 -9.46 -37.50
C ALA A 246 1.21 -10.18 -38.87
N ALA A 247 0.33 -9.66 -39.71
CA ALA A 247 -0.14 -10.31 -40.90
C ALA A 247 -0.21 -9.37 -42.09
N GLY A 248 -0.28 -9.99 -43.31
CA GLY A 248 -0.57 -9.33 -44.58
C GLY A 248 0.66 -8.77 -45.29
N GLY A 249 1.60 -8.22 -44.58
CA GLY A 249 2.78 -7.51 -45.07
C GLY A 249 2.71 -6.04 -44.69
N VAL A 250 3.66 -5.22 -45.09
CA VAL A 250 3.74 -3.81 -44.74
C VAL A 250 2.80 -2.94 -45.55
N PRO A 251 1.88 -2.16 -44.95
CA PRO A 251 1.57 -2.07 -43.53
C PRO A 251 0.86 -3.31 -42.98
N GLU A 252 1.10 -3.62 -41.71
CA GLU A 252 0.63 -4.81 -41.00
C GLU A 252 -0.70 -4.59 -40.28
N HIS A 253 -1.44 -5.69 -40.13
CA HIS A 253 -2.61 -5.81 -39.27
C HIS A 253 -2.43 -7.06 -38.38
N ILE A 254 -3.30 -7.26 -37.39
CA ILE A 254 -3.20 -8.41 -36.50
C ILE A 254 -4.23 -9.46 -36.84
N SER A 255 -3.74 -10.67 -37.13
CA SER A 255 -4.53 -11.89 -37.33
C SER A 255 -4.23 -12.91 -36.23
N TYR A 256 -5.00 -14.01 -36.22
CA TYR A 256 -4.71 -15.11 -35.33
C TYR A 256 -5.12 -16.46 -35.90
N SER A 257 -4.49 -17.50 -35.36
CA SER A 257 -4.81 -18.89 -35.63
C SER A 257 -5.06 -19.65 -34.33
N THR A 258 -5.78 -20.76 -34.41
CA THR A 258 -6.12 -21.60 -33.27
C THR A 258 -5.64 -23.04 -33.48
N ALA A 259 -5.36 -23.75 -32.35
CA ALA A 259 -4.94 -25.14 -32.39
C ALA A 259 -5.35 -25.90 -31.12
N PRO A 260 -5.47 -27.25 -31.19
CA PRO A 260 -5.67 -28.07 -29.97
C PRO A 260 -4.40 -28.32 -29.16
N SER A 261 -3.23 -28.01 -29.75
CA SER A 261 -1.92 -28.13 -29.09
C SER A 261 -0.97 -27.01 -29.53
N PRO A 262 0.09 -26.69 -28.75
CA PRO A 262 1.05 -25.65 -29.13
C PRO A 262 1.74 -25.89 -30.48
N VAL A 263 1.85 -27.14 -30.87
CA VAL A 263 2.49 -27.54 -32.13
C VAL A 263 1.51 -27.78 -33.27
N GLY A 264 0.23 -27.53 -33.09
CA GLY A 264 -0.82 -27.65 -34.10
C GLY A 264 -1.65 -28.93 -33.94
N PRO A 265 -2.41 -29.30 -35.03
CA PRO A 265 -2.49 -28.54 -36.27
C PRO A 265 -3.17 -27.17 -36.08
N TRP A 266 -2.54 -26.15 -36.66
CA TRP A 266 -3.05 -24.78 -36.62
C TRP A 266 -4.09 -24.54 -37.68
N LYS A 267 -5.05 -23.67 -37.40
CA LYS A 267 -6.10 -23.25 -38.32
C LYS A 267 -6.31 -21.76 -38.23
N TYR A 268 -6.26 -21.05 -39.32
CA TYR A 268 -6.55 -19.63 -39.43
C TYR A 268 -7.94 -19.32 -38.89
N ALA A 269 -8.05 -18.34 -38.00
CA ALA A 269 -9.30 -17.98 -37.33
C ALA A 269 -9.82 -16.58 -37.66
N GLY A 270 -9.00 -15.70 -38.24
CA GLY A 270 -9.44 -14.40 -38.73
C GLY A 270 -8.56 -13.23 -38.31
N VAL A 271 -9.05 -12.04 -38.62
CA VAL A 271 -8.42 -10.74 -38.25
C VAL A 271 -8.98 -10.26 -36.93
N ILE A 272 -8.08 -9.91 -35.98
CA ILE A 272 -8.42 -9.27 -34.70
C ILE A 272 -8.45 -7.76 -34.86
N MET A 273 -7.34 -7.16 -35.31
CA MET A 273 -7.23 -5.73 -35.56
C MET A 273 -6.99 -5.50 -37.05
N PRO A 274 -7.99 -4.97 -37.78
CA PRO A 274 -7.83 -4.74 -39.20
C PRO A 274 -6.87 -3.59 -39.48
N LEU A 275 -6.36 -3.55 -40.70
CA LEU A 275 -5.52 -2.45 -41.18
C LEU A 275 -6.24 -1.12 -40.95
N SER A 276 -5.59 -0.22 -40.26
CA SER A 276 -6.08 1.10 -39.88
C SER A 276 -4.96 2.13 -39.92
N ASP A 277 -5.31 3.40 -39.93
CA ASP A 277 -4.32 4.49 -39.89
C ASP A 277 -3.81 4.69 -38.47
N THR A 278 -2.87 3.84 -38.06
CA THR A 278 -2.18 3.93 -36.73
C THR A 278 -0.96 4.84 -36.80
N GLY A 279 -0.54 5.31 -37.99
CA GLY A 279 0.72 6.02 -38.19
C GLY A 279 1.97 5.12 -38.17
N SER A 280 1.84 3.85 -37.83
CA SER A 280 2.91 2.83 -37.94
C SER A 280 2.64 1.89 -39.12
N PHE A 281 3.70 1.39 -39.73
CA PHE A 281 3.57 0.37 -40.78
C PHE A 281 3.82 -1.07 -40.30
N THR A 282 4.34 -1.24 -39.07
CA THR A 282 4.38 -2.51 -38.33
C THR A 282 3.35 -2.52 -37.22
N ASN A 283 2.96 -3.70 -36.76
CA ASN A 283 2.07 -3.83 -35.59
C ASN A 283 2.31 -5.16 -34.86
N HIS A 284 2.70 -5.09 -33.60
CA HIS A 284 2.79 -6.24 -32.70
C HIS A 284 1.74 -6.13 -31.60
N CYS A 285 1.30 -7.27 -31.08
CA CYS A 285 0.28 -7.30 -30.03
C CYS A 285 0.66 -8.17 -28.85
N GLY A 286 0.08 -7.84 -27.69
CA GLY A 286 0.03 -8.69 -26.52
C GLY A 286 -1.36 -8.65 -25.91
N VAL A 287 -1.78 -9.72 -25.22
CA VAL A 287 -3.06 -9.78 -24.54
C VAL A 287 -2.88 -10.21 -23.09
N ALA A 288 -3.68 -9.63 -22.20
CA ALA A 288 -3.73 -10.01 -20.81
C ALA A 288 -5.15 -9.82 -20.24
N ASP A 289 -5.54 -10.71 -19.32
CA ASP A 289 -6.71 -10.51 -18.47
C ASP A 289 -6.25 -9.83 -17.15
N TYR A 290 -6.96 -8.80 -16.72
CA TYR A 290 -6.63 -8.06 -15.52
C TYR A 290 -7.88 -7.54 -14.81
N LYS A 291 -8.04 -7.82 -13.51
CA LYS A 291 -9.18 -7.39 -12.68
C LYS A 291 -10.56 -7.67 -13.34
N GLY A 292 -10.69 -8.82 -14.01
CA GLY A 292 -11.94 -9.24 -14.68
C GLY A 292 -12.19 -8.65 -16.05
N HIS A 293 -11.28 -7.88 -16.58
CA HIS A 293 -11.30 -7.27 -17.92
C HIS A 293 -10.23 -7.91 -18.82
N SER A 294 -10.42 -7.88 -20.15
CA SER A 294 -9.44 -8.34 -21.13
C SER A 294 -8.90 -7.17 -21.93
N TYR A 295 -7.57 -7.11 -22.06
CA TYR A 295 -6.87 -6.00 -22.70
C TYR A 295 -6.03 -6.47 -23.87
N PHE A 296 -6.07 -5.69 -24.94
CA PHE A 296 -5.31 -5.87 -26.15
C PHE A 296 -4.32 -4.71 -26.31
N PHE A 297 -3.04 -5.01 -26.18
CA PHE A 297 -1.95 -4.05 -26.33
C PHE A 297 -1.42 -4.10 -27.76
N TYR A 298 -1.07 -2.94 -28.31
CA TYR A 298 -0.52 -2.77 -29.64
C TYR A 298 0.33 -1.50 -29.70
N HIS A 299 0.88 -1.14 -30.85
CA HIS A 299 1.60 0.13 -30.98
C HIS A 299 1.09 0.99 -32.14
N THR A 300 1.34 2.30 -32.04
CA THR A 300 0.98 3.30 -33.03
C THR A 300 2.18 4.21 -33.32
N GLY A 301 2.12 5.04 -34.35
CA GLY A 301 3.07 6.10 -34.64
C GLY A 301 2.50 7.49 -34.36
N LYS A 302 1.50 7.64 -33.49
CA LYS A 302 0.71 8.86 -33.30
C LYS A 302 1.32 9.90 -32.38
N LEU A 303 2.37 9.58 -31.63
CA LEU A 303 3.06 10.63 -30.84
C LEU A 303 3.64 11.72 -31.74
N PRO A 304 3.73 12.98 -31.27
CA PRO A 304 4.41 14.03 -32.02
C PRO A 304 5.84 13.66 -32.40
N GLY A 305 6.14 13.66 -33.70
CA GLY A 305 7.42 13.18 -34.24
C GLY A 305 7.51 11.66 -34.43
N GLY A 306 6.45 10.92 -34.09
CA GLY A 306 6.36 9.49 -34.27
C GLY A 306 6.12 9.06 -35.72
N GLY A 307 6.07 7.77 -35.93
CA GLY A 307 5.91 7.11 -37.23
C GLY A 307 6.30 5.63 -37.17
N GLY A 308 6.69 5.05 -38.31
CA GLY A 308 7.05 3.63 -38.35
C GLY A 308 8.34 3.26 -37.60
N PHE A 309 9.23 4.21 -37.36
CA PHE A 309 10.46 4.07 -36.57
C PHE A 309 10.48 4.89 -35.28
N GLY A 310 9.32 5.41 -34.88
CA GLY A 310 9.09 6.08 -33.62
C GLY A 310 7.70 5.70 -33.13
N ARG A 311 7.57 4.44 -32.72
CA ARG A 311 6.29 3.81 -32.33
C ARG A 311 5.93 4.17 -30.88
N SER A 312 4.70 3.93 -30.47
CA SER A 312 4.23 4.17 -29.11
C SER A 312 3.11 3.20 -28.74
N VAL A 313 3.22 2.61 -27.57
CA VAL A 313 2.30 1.58 -27.08
C VAL A 313 0.93 2.14 -26.74
N ALA A 314 -0.11 1.39 -27.11
CA ALA A 314 -1.51 1.69 -26.89
C ALA A 314 -2.26 0.44 -26.37
N VAL A 315 -3.44 0.64 -25.81
CA VAL A 315 -4.24 -0.43 -25.21
C VAL A 315 -5.73 -0.23 -25.46
N GLU A 316 -6.44 -1.34 -25.78
CA GLU A 316 -7.89 -1.38 -25.88
C GLU A 316 -8.47 -2.42 -24.93
N GLU A 317 -9.59 -2.12 -24.31
CA GLU A 317 -10.37 -3.09 -23.58
C GLU A 317 -11.31 -3.83 -24.55
N PHE A 318 -11.43 -5.16 -24.39
CA PHE A 318 -12.32 -5.95 -25.22
C PHE A 318 -12.98 -7.09 -24.43
N GLN A 319 -14.00 -7.70 -25.02
CA GLN A 319 -14.63 -8.90 -24.47
C GLN A 319 -14.55 -10.02 -25.50
N TYR A 320 -14.05 -11.18 -25.07
CA TYR A 320 -14.07 -12.37 -25.92
C TYR A 320 -15.50 -12.77 -26.28
N ASN A 321 -15.69 -13.31 -27.47
CA ASN A 321 -16.94 -13.96 -27.85
C ASN A 321 -17.25 -15.15 -26.93
N ALA A 322 -18.50 -15.59 -26.88
CA ALA A 322 -18.96 -16.68 -26.01
C ALA A 322 -18.18 -18.00 -26.19
N ASP A 323 -17.65 -18.25 -27.42
CA ASP A 323 -16.82 -19.41 -27.72
C ASP A 323 -15.34 -19.24 -27.34
N GLY A 324 -14.93 -18.05 -26.89
CA GLY A 324 -13.56 -17.74 -26.58
C GLY A 324 -12.73 -17.17 -27.71
N SER A 325 -13.33 -16.90 -28.85
CA SER A 325 -12.69 -16.23 -30.00
C SER A 325 -12.59 -14.72 -29.79
N PHE A 326 -11.68 -14.07 -30.52
CA PHE A 326 -11.53 -12.63 -30.52
C PHE A 326 -12.64 -11.92 -31.33
N PRO A 327 -13.16 -10.79 -30.82
CA PRO A 327 -13.92 -9.85 -31.64
C PRO A 327 -12.96 -9.05 -32.54
N THR A 328 -13.52 -8.27 -33.46
CA THR A 328 -12.73 -7.22 -34.15
C THR A 328 -12.48 -6.08 -33.17
N ILE A 329 -11.23 -5.68 -33.00
CA ILE A 329 -10.76 -4.59 -32.12
C ILE A 329 -10.28 -3.45 -33.01
N MET A 330 -10.81 -2.23 -32.80
CA MET A 330 -10.41 -1.05 -33.56
C MET A 330 -9.51 -0.17 -32.68
N PRO A 331 -8.38 0.33 -33.20
CA PRO A 331 -7.55 1.30 -32.50
C PRO A 331 -8.33 2.58 -32.19
N THR A 332 -8.23 3.09 -30.97
CA THR A 332 -8.82 4.36 -30.57
C THR A 332 -7.78 5.32 -30.00
N ASP A 333 -8.08 6.62 -30.01
CA ASP A 333 -7.30 7.62 -29.31
C ASP A 333 -7.71 7.74 -27.83
N GLU A 334 -8.84 7.14 -27.46
CA GLU A 334 -9.47 7.26 -26.14
C GLU A 334 -9.00 6.22 -25.11
N GLY A 335 -8.26 5.19 -25.47
CA GLY A 335 -7.76 4.16 -24.56
C GLY A 335 -8.82 3.49 -23.68
N VAL A 336 -8.49 3.18 -22.43
CA VAL A 336 -9.29 2.35 -21.52
C VAL A 336 -9.82 3.11 -20.30
N LYS A 337 -10.83 2.56 -19.63
CA LYS A 337 -11.36 3.08 -18.36
C LYS A 337 -10.48 2.66 -17.19
N PRO A 338 -10.41 3.49 -16.10
CA PRO A 338 -9.78 3.06 -14.87
C PRO A 338 -10.57 1.89 -14.25
N VAL A 339 -9.81 0.92 -13.72
CA VAL A 339 -10.38 -0.23 -12.98
C VAL A 339 -10.18 -0.11 -11.48
N ASP A 340 -9.55 0.97 -11.03
CA ASP A 340 -9.32 1.30 -9.63
C ASP A 340 -9.13 2.81 -9.46
N THR A 341 -9.06 3.27 -8.21
CA THR A 341 -8.76 4.67 -7.89
C THR A 341 -7.29 4.83 -7.54
N PHE A 342 -6.75 6.01 -7.84
CA PHE A 342 -5.38 6.36 -7.50
C PHE A 342 -5.34 7.15 -6.17
N CYS A 343 -4.54 6.69 -5.20
CA CYS A 343 -4.40 7.36 -3.90
C CYS A 343 -3.27 8.39 -3.93
N PRO A 344 -3.54 9.70 -3.66
CA PRO A 344 -2.51 10.73 -3.61
C PRO A 344 -1.78 10.85 -2.27
N PHE A 345 -2.27 10.17 -1.21
CA PHE A 345 -1.76 10.28 0.16
C PHE A 345 -0.65 9.27 0.45
N ARG A 346 0.27 9.19 -0.47
CA ARG A 346 1.48 8.36 -0.40
C ARG A 346 2.56 9.03 -1.21
N ARG A 347 3.80 8.60 -1.04
CA ARG A 347 4.84 8.92 -2.01
C ARG A 347 4.46 8.32 -3.36
N VAL A 348 4.52 9.14 -4.38
CA VAL A 348 4.30 8.79 -5.78
C VAL A 348 5.51 9.23 -6.57
N GLU A 349 6.12 8.31 -7.28
CA GLU A 349 7.20 8.63 -8.20
C GLU A 349 6.66 9.50 -9.34
N ALA A 350 7.35 10.59 -9.68
CA ALA A 350 6.82 11.62 -10.57
C ALA A 350 6.60 11.13 -12.01
N GLU A 351 7.31 10.08 -12.39
CA GLU A 351 7.13 9.37 -13.67
C GLU A 351 5.89 8.46 -13.70
N THR A 352 5.09 8.43 -12.61
CA THR A 352 3.75 7.84 -12.63
C THR A 352 2.78 8.84 -13.22
N MET A 353 2.20 8.54 -14.38
CA MET A 353 1.34 9.48 -15.09
C MET A 353 0.33 8.77 -16.00
N ALA A 354 -0.83 9.39 -16.19
CA ALA A 354 -1.81 8.98 -17.17
C ALA A 354 -1.55 9.64 -18.53
N PHE A 355 -1.01 10.85 -18.51
CA PHE A 355 -0.63 11.58 -19.71
C PHE A 355 0.44 12.62 -19.37
N SER A 356 1.30 12.90 -20.33
CA SER A 356 2.28 13.98 -20.22
C SER A 356 2.46 14.75 -21.55
N ARG A 357 2.93 15.97 -21.43
CA ARG A 357 3.30 16.75 -22.57
C ARG A 357 4.61 17.50 -22.34
N GLY A 358 5.56 17.28 -23.24
CA GLY A 358 6.83 18.02 -23.31
C GLY A 358 7.93 17.49 -22.40
N VAL A 359 7.64 16.53 -21.51
CA VAL A 359 8.61 15.97 -20.58
C VAL A 359 9.22 14.66 -21.08
N LYS A 360 10.38 14.30 -20.55
CA LYS A 360 11.05 13.01 -20.69
C LYS A 360 11.26 12.38 -19.31
N THR A 361 11.67 11.12 -19.27
CA THR A 361 12.18 10.47 -18.05
C THR A 361 13.66 10.14 -18.22
N GLU A 362 14.39 10.21 -17.14
CA GLU A 362 15.80 9.80 -17.07
C GLU A 362 16.00 8.89 -15.86
N GLN A 363 17.02 8.07 -15.88
CA GLN A 363 17.38 7.19 -14.77
C GLN A 363 18.67 7.66 -14.09
N GLY A 364 18.66 7.75 -12.78
CA GLY A 364 19.82 8.09 -11.95
C GLY A 364 20.33 6.87 -11.16
N ASP A 365 21.62 6.87 -10.86
CA ASP A 365 22.28 5.70 -10.26
C ASP A 365 21.71 5.30 -8.89
N ASP A 366 21.31 6.27 -8.06
CA ASP A 366 20.89 6.03 -6.66
C ASP A 366 19.41 6.39 -6.39
N ILE A 367 18.66 6.87 -7.39
CA ILE A 367 17.32 7.41 -7.18
C ILE A 367 16.23 6.78 -8.06
N GLY A 368 16.59 5.87 -8.95
CA GLY A 368 15.66 5.30 -9.94
C GLY A 368 15.33 6.25 -11.08
N VAL A 369 14.11 6.20 -11.56
CA VAL A 369 13.62 7.05 -12.65
C VAL A 369 13.09 8.38 -12.10
N TYR A 370 13.24 9.45 -12.85
CA TYR A 370 12.69 10.78 -12.53
C TYR A 370 12.26 11.51 -13.80
N VAL A 371 11.34 12.45 -13.66
CA VAL A 371 10.91 13.32 -14.77
C VAL A 371 11.95 14.39 -15.04
N SER A 372 12.35 14.49 -16.29
CA SER A 372 13.36 15.41 -16.80
C SER A 372 12.85 16.21 -18.00
N ASP A 373 13.73 17.02 -18.58
CA ASP A 373 13.49 17.88 -19.75
C ASP A 373 12.25 18.77 -19.61
N ILE A 374 11.93 19.17 -18.39
CA ILE A 374 10.77 19.99 -18.03
C ILE A 374 10.97 21.42 -18.50
N HIS A 375 10.07 21.94 -19.33
CA HIS A 375 10.08 23.32 -19.84
C HIS A 375 8.80 24.06 -19.46
N ASN A 376 8.80 25.37 -19.69
CA ASN A 376 7.62 26.21 -19.43
C ASN A 376 6.45 25.84 -20.33
N GLY A 377 5.35 25.41 -19.74
CA GLY A 377 4.12 25.01 -20.41
C GLY A 377 3.92 23.51 -20.54
N ASP A 378 4.93 22.71 -20.12
CA ASP A 378 4.80 21.27 -20.03
C ASP A 378 3.95 20.87 -18.82
N TYR A 379 3.45 19.64 -18.82
CA TYR A 379 2.62 19.15 -17.72
C TYR A 379 2.61 17.61 -17.63
N ILE A 380 2.22 17.14 -16.46
CA ILE A 380 1.88 15.74 -16.16
C ILE A 380 0.44 15.70 -15.68
N LYS A 381 -0.29 14.66 -16.06
CA LYS A 381 -1.66 14.36 -15.64
C LYS A 381 -1.71 13.00 -14.97
N LEU A 382 -2.36 12.91 -13.81
CA LEU A 382 -2.85 11.67 -13.24
C LEU A 382 -4.37 11.66 -13.34
N GLN A 383 -4.95 10.47 -13.56
CA GLN A 383 -6.39 10.30 -13.67
C GLN A 383 -6.95 9.56 -12.48
N HIS A 384 -8.23 9.79 -12.20
CA HIS A 384 -9.02 9.07 -11.21
C HIS A 384 -8.40 9.07 -9.81
N VAL A 385 -7.81 10.22 -9.41
CA VAL A 385 -7.15 10.41 -8.11
C VAL A 385 -8.21 10.58 -7.04
N ALA A 386 -8.27 9.63 -6.09
CA ALA A 386 -9.25 9.60 -5.02
C ALA A 386 -8.76 10.34 -3.78
N PHE A 387 -9.35 11.49 -3.50
CA PHE A 387 -9.15 12.23 -2.26
C PHE A 387 -10.06 11.69 -1.13
N GLY A 388 -11.14 10.98 -1.49
CA GLY A 388 -12.09 10.46 -0.52
C GLY A 388 -12.65 11.57 0.38
N ASN A 389 -12.61 11.32 1.69
CA ASN A 389 -12.95 12.31 2.72
C ASN A 389 -11.69 12.98 3.32
N LYS A 390 -10.50 12.63 2.82
CA LYS A 390 -9.24 13.26 3.23
C LYS A 390 -9.14 14.68 2.73
N LEU A 391 -8.69 15.56 3.60
CA LEU A 391 -8.38 16.93 3.22
C LEU A 391 -6.88 17.04 2.99
N PRO A 392 -6.39 17.17 1.74
CA PRO A 392 -4.97 17.38 1.52
C PRO A 392 -4.53 18.67 2.22
N ARG A 393 -3.47 18.57 3.01
CA ARG A 393 -2.95 19.70 3.81
C ARG A 393 -1.59 20.13 3.39
N THR A 394 -0.75 19.19 3.03
CA THR A 394 0.58 19.51 2.52
C THR A 394 0.82 18.77 1.22
N PHE A 395 1.65 19.36 0.39
CA PHE A 395 2.20 18.74 -0.78
C PHE A 395 3.72 18.88 -0.74
N SER A 396 4.41 17.76 -0.81
CA SER A 396 5.86 17.70 -0.88
C SER A 396 6.29 17.23 -2.28
N ALA A 397 7.37 17.81 -2.79
CA ALA A 397 7.99 17.43 -4.05
C ALA A 397 9.50 17.37 -3.91
N ARG A 398 10.14 16.30 -4.40
CA ARG A 398 11.60 16.22 -4.49
C ARG A 398 12.04 16.63 -5.88
N VAL A 399 12.84 17.67 -5.94
CA VAL A 399 13.23 18.34 -7.18
C VAL A 399 14.72 18.66 -7.21
N ALA A 400 15.28 18.83 -8.41
CA ALA A 400 16.65 19.29 -8.59
C ALA A 400 16.75 20.28 -9.76
N SER A 401 17.52 21.36 -9.64
CA SER A 401 17.73 22.32 -10.72
C SER A 401 19.16 22.85 -10.76
N GLY A 402 19.80 22.70 -11.91
CA GLY A 402 21.09 23.31 -12.20
C GLY A 402 21.00 24.77 -12.61
N LEU A 403 19.80 25.34 -12.72
CA LEU A 403 19.53 26.73 -13.11
C LEU A 403 18.72 27.46 -12.02
N ARG A 404 17.76 28.28 -12.43
CA ARG A 404 16.95 29.12 -11.50
C ARG A 404 15.68 28.39 -11.02
N GLY A 405 15.44 27.14 -11.49
CA GLY A 405 14.22 26.41 -11.21
C GLY A 405 12.99 26.94 -11.93
N GLY A 406 11.84 26.82 -11.28
CA GLY A 406 10.54 27.20 -11.83
C GLY A 406 9.43 27.02 -10.81
N GLN A 407 8.25 26.60 -11.28
CA GLN A 407 7.07 26.38 -10.44
C GLN A 407 6.36 25.12 -10.88
N ILE A 408 5.77 24.39 -9.91
CA ILE A 408 4.80 23.32 -10.13
C ILE A 408 3.45 23.85 -9.65
N GLU A 409 2.52 24.13 -10.56
CA GLU A 409 1.13 24.42 -10.23
C GLU A 409 0.35 23.10 -10.12
N ILE A 410 -0.27 22.84 -8.99
CA ILE A 410 -1.07 21.63 -8.72
C ILE A 410 -2.53 22.01 -8.98
N ARG A 411 -3.16 21.37 -9.97
CA ARG A 411 -4.51 21.73 -10.44
C ARG A 411 -5.40 20.51 -10.55
N LEU A 412 -6.71 20.71 -10.39
CA LEU A 412 -7.74 19.68 -10.54
C LEU A 412 -8.42 19.77 -11.89
N ASP A 413 -8.73 18.62 -12.46
CA ASP A 413 -9.62 18.35 -13.61
C ASP A 413 -9.20 18.98 -14.94
N SER A 414 -8.36 19.98 -14.94
CA SER A 414 -7.80 20.57 -16.15
C SER A 414 -6.64 21.52 -15.85
N LEU A 415 -5.84 21.88 -16.88
CA LEU A 415 -4.78 22.89 -16.77
C LEU A 415 -5.29 24.28 -16.38
N GLY A 416 -6.56 24.59 -16.61
CA GLY A 416 -7.23 25.82 -16.17
C GLY A 416 -8.09 25.62 -14.93
N GLY A 417 -8.12 24.40 -14.37
CA GLY A 417 -8.96 24.04 -13.24
C GLY A 417 -8.50 24.63 -11.91
N GLN A 418 -9.16 24.21 -10.84
CA GLN A 418 -8.90 24.71 -9.49
C GLN A 418 -7.43 24.53 -9.10
N LEU A 419 -6.79 25.61 -8.68
CA LEU A 419 -5.42 25.58 -8.17
C LEU A 419 -5.44 25.14 -6.70
N LEU A 420 -4.74 24.05 -6.38
CA LEU A 420 -4.55 23.58 -5.02
C LEU A 420 -3.35 24.25 -4.33
N GLY A 421 -2.28 24.48 -5.07
CA GLY A 421 -1.06 25.07 -4.55
C GLY A 421 -0.01 25.26 -5.63
N THR A 422 1.06 25.97 -5.30
CA THR A 422 2.19 26.22 -6.20
C THR A 422 3.50 25.99 -5.45
N VAL A 423 4.27 24.98 -5.88
CA VAL A 423 5.64 24.77 -5.40
C VAL A 423 6.59 25.67 -6.17
N HIS A 424 7.32 26.53 -5.46
CA HIS A 424 8.39 27.35 -6.03
C HIS A 424 9.70 26.60 -5.97
N VAL A 425 10.16 26.07 -7.09
CA VAL A 425 11.42 25.34 -7.21
C VAL A 425 12.58 26.30 -7.38
N PRO A 426 13.52 26.40 -6.44
CA PRO A 426 14.71 27.23 -6.57
C PRO A 426 15.80 26.52 -7.43
N GLY A 427 16.88 27.22 -7.71
CA GLY A 427 18.12 26.58 -8.14
C GLY A 427 18.71 25.79 -6.96
N THR A 428 18.91 24.49 -7.11
CA THR A 428 19.43 23.62 -6.03
C THR A 428 20.95 23.40 -6.13
N GLY A 429 21.60 23.97 -7.13
CA GLY A 429 23.04 23.88 -7.33
C GLY A 429 23.47 22.82 -8.36
N GLY A 430 22.55 21.99 -8.86
CA GLY A 430 22.86 20.99 -9.89
C GLY A 430 21.62 20.15 -10.25
N TRP A 431 21.70 19.49 -11.41
CA TRP A 431 20.60 18.67 -11.93
C TRP A 431 20.38 17.36 -11.14
N GLN A 432 21.31 16.99 -10.27
CA GLN A 432 21.27 15.85 -9.36
C GLN A 432 21.42 16.28 -7.89
N GLN A 433 21.33 17.58 -7.61
CA GLN A 433 21.31 18.10 -6.24
C GLN A 433 19.84 18.23 -5.78
N TRP A 434 19.36 17.14 -5.20
CA TRP A 434 17.97 16.97 -4.85
C TRP A 434 17.60 17.71 -3.57
N GLN A 435 16.44 18.35 -3.56
CA GLN A 435 15.85 19.01 -2.41
C GLN A 435 14.36 18.67 -2.35
N THR A 436 13.87 18.36 -1.15
CA THR A 436 12.44 18.22 -0.89
C THR A 436 11.86 19.57 -0.49
N LEU A 437 10.82 19.98 -1.19
CA LEU A 437 10.08 21.22 -0.95
C LEU A 437 8.66 20.86 -0.52
N THR A 438 8.18 21.47 0.57
CA THR A 438 6.83 21.26 1.07
C THR A 438 6.07 22.57 1.07
N ILE A 439 4.80 22.52 0.69
CA ILE A 439 3.86 23.65 0.75
C ILE A 439 2.59 23.22 1.47
N ASP A 440 1.92 24.19 2.10
CA ASP A 440 0.58 24.00 2.63
C ASP A 440 -0.46 24.08 1.53
N LEU A 441 -1.46 23.21 1.61
CA LEU A 441 -2.64 23.21 0.75
C LEU A 441 -3.84 23.71 1.57
N THR A 442 -4.41 24.82 1.16
CA THR A 442 -5.52 25.48 1.88
C THR A 442 -6.88 25.16 1.28
N THR A 443 -6.90 24.44 0.17
CA THR A 443 -8.12 24.13 -0.59
C THR A 443 -8.73 22.83 -0.14
N ILE A 444 -10.03 22.84 0.16
CA ILE A 444 -10.78 21.61 0.48
C ILE A 444 -11.07 20.86 -0.83
N VAL A 445 -10.58 19.65 -0.93
CA VAL A 445 -10.83 18.72 -2.05
C VAL A 445 -11.41 17.43 -1.49
N ARG A 446 -12.44 16.90 -2.12
CA ARG A 446 -13.10 15.62 -1.77
C ARG A 446 -13.52 14.89 -3.04
N GLY A 447 -13.64 13.55 -2.94
CA GLY A 447 -14.07 12.73 -4.07
C GLY A 447 -12.92 12.36 -4.98
N THR A 448 -13.22 12.12 -6.26
CA THR A 448 -12.26 11.65 -7.26
C THR A 448 -12.09 12.71 -8.35
N HIS A 449 -10.85 13.03 -8.67
CA HIS A 449 -10.47 14.09 -9.62
C HIS A 449 -9.32 13.66 -10.51
N ASP A 450 -9.14 14.33 -11.64
CA ASP A 450 -7.88 14.32 -12.37
C ASP A 450 -6.93 15.35 -11.75
N LEU A 451 -5.66 14.98 -11.59
CA LEU A 451 -4.63 15.84 -11.00
C LEU A 451 -3.62 16.25 -12.08
N TYR A 452 -3.37 17.54 -12.18
CA TYR A 452 -2.42 18.12 -13.13
C TYR A 452 -1.27 18.80 -12.41
N PHE A 453 -0.04 18.49 -12.80
CA PHE A 453 1.16 19.26 -12.46
C PHE A 453 1.57 20.07 -13.67
N ALA A 454 1.24 21.38 -13.66
CA ALA A 454 1.59 22.28 -14.75
C ALA A 454 2.89 23.02 -14.43
N PHE A 455 3.87 22.93 -15.32
CA PHE A 455 5.21 23.48 -15.11
C PHE A 455 5.32 24.89 -15.68
N LYS A 456 5.78 25.82 -14.86
CA LYS A 456 5.91 27.23 -15.20
C LYS A 456 7.32 27.74 -14.90
N GLY A 457 7.78 28.66 -15.72
CA GLY A 457 9.08 29.26 -15.51
C GLY A 457 9.53 30.12 -16.72
N ARG A 458 10.80 30.37 -16.81
CA ARG A 458 11.38 31.11 -17.95
C ARG A 458 11.23 30.29 -19.24
N LYS A 459 10.75 30.90 -20.30
CA LYS A 459 10.67 30.28 -21.63
C LYS A 459 12.06 29.93 -22.16
N GLY A 460 12.23 28.73 -22.70
CA GLY A 460 13.37 28.26 -23.43
C GLY A 460 14.25 27.25 -22.66
N PRO A 461 14.81 27.55 -21.45
CA PRO A 461 15.66 26.61 -20.77
C PRO A 461 14.87 25.52 -20.04
N LYS A 462 15.50 24.37 -19.81
CA LYS A 462 15.07 23.34 -18.86
C LYS A 462 14.93 23.97 -17.46
N LEU A 463 13.85 23.64 -16.74
CA LEU A 463 13.53 24.26 -15.46
C LEU A 463 14.13 23.47 -14.28
N PHE A 464 13.72 22.23 -14.13
CA PHE A 464 14.15 21.35 -13.04
C PHE A 464 13.91 19.89 -13.41
N ASN A 465 14.41 18.96 -12.59
CA ASN A 465 14.06 17.55 -12.55
C ASN A 465 13.09 17.32 -11.40
N PHE A 466 12.19 16.35 -11.53
CA PHE A 466 11.14 16.02 -10.56
C PHE A 466 11.14 14.53 -10.29
N ASP A 467 11.44 14.14 -9.05
CA ASP A 467 11.67 12.74 -8.64
C ASP A 467 10.40 12.11 -8.08
N TRP A 468 9.88 12.66 -7.01
CA TRP A 468 8.64 12.17 -6.42
C TRP A 468 7.82 13.30 -5.80
N TRP A 469 6.55 12.98 -5.51
CA TRP A 469 5.66 13.85 -4.76
C TRP A 469 4.83 13.06 -3.75
N GLU A 470 4.30 13.76 -2.75
CA GLU A 470 3.44 13.22 -1.71
C GLU A 470 2.43 14.27 -1.27
N MET A 471 1.18 13.87 -1.08
CA MET A 471 0.21 14.67 -0.35
C MET A 471 0.00 14.07 1.02
N ARG A 472 0.02 14.91 2.05
CA ARG A 472 -0.43 14.51 3.39
C ARG A 472 -1.77 15.17 3.67
N GLY A 473 -2.72 14.39 4.12
CA GLY A 473 -4.04 14.82 4.46
C GLY A 473 -4.25 14.81 5.96
N LEU A 474 -5.04 15.75 6.46
CA LEU A 474 -5.63 15.64 7.77
C LEU A 474 -6.91 14.84 7.64
N GLU A 475 -6.98 13.78 8.39
CA GLU A 475 -8.20 13.03 8.59
C GLU A 475 -8.73 13.28 9.98
N GLN A 476 -10.06 13.15 10.13
CA GLN A 476 -10.60 12.80 11.42
C GLN A 476 -10.34 11.30 11.66
N VAL A 477 -9.09 10.95 11.81
CA VAL A 477 -8.68 9.58 12.06
C VAL A 477 -9.04 9.25 13.50
N ASN A 478 -9.72 8.12 13.69
CA ASN A 478 -10.11 7.65 15.01
C ASN A 478 -9.43 6.31 15.33
N MET A 479 -8.72 5.74 14.36
CA MET A 479 -7.96 4.49 14.48
C MET A 479 -6.64 4.61 13.70
N PRO A 480 -5.57 3.95 14.13
CA PRO A 480 -5.47 3.15 15.36
C PRO A 480 -5.66 3.99 16.63
N ILE A 481 -6.00 3.33 17.74
CA ILE A 481 -6.27 4.04 19.02
C ILE A 481 -5.02 4.62 19.67
N VAL A 482 -3.84 4.22 19.23
CA VAL A 482 -2.53 4.70 19.64
C VAL A 482 -1.74 5.08 18.41
N GLN A 483 -1.13 6.27 18.40
CA GLN A 483 -0.38 6.79 17.26
C GLN A 483 1.07 7.16 17.60
N THR A 484 1.42 7.17 18.88
CA THR A 484 2.74 7.60 19.38
C THR A 484 3.75 6.46 19.51
N LYS A 485 3.31 5.22 19.38
CA LYS A 485 4.12 3.99 19.37
C LYS A 485 3.46 2.92 18.50
N TYR A 486 4.26 2.06 17.90
CA TYR A 486 3.75 0.86 17.26
C TYR A 486 3.37 -0.18 18.30
N THR A 487 2.14 -0.69 18.22
CA THR A 487 1.55 -1.52 19.28
C THR A 487 0.90 -2.77 18.67
N ALA A 488 1.02 -3.88 19.38
CA ALA A 488 0.48 -5.17 18.96
C ALA A 488 -0.13 -5.95 20.15
N ASP A 489 -0.79 -7.03 19.84
CA ASP A 489 -1.23 -8.08 20.78
C ASP A 489 -2.03 -7.48 21.96
N PRO A 490 -3.18 -6.84 21.69
CA PRO A 490 -3.92 -6.07 22.69
C PRO A 490 -4.48 -6.97 23.81
N SER A 491 -4.17 -6.62 25.05
CA SER A 491 -4.65 -7.30 26.26
C SER A 491 -5.44 -6.33 27.16
N PRO A 492 -6.75 -6.19 26.95
CA PRO A 492 -7.60 -5.31 27.74
C PRO A 492 -7.87 -5.88 29.15
N LEU A 493 -7.84 -5.01 30.17
CA LEU A 493 -8.17 -5.31 31.56
C LEU A 493 -9.04 -4.19 32.16
N VAL A 494 -10.26 -4.52 32.58
CA VAL A 494 -11.14 -3.55 33.24
C VAL A 494 -10.96 -3.57 34.76
N VAL A 495 -10.65 -2.40 35.33
CA VAL A 495 -10.51 -2.24 36.78
C VAL A 495 -11.27 -0.99 37.25
N GLY A 496 -12.39 -1.21 37.90
CA GLY A 496 -13.30 -0.12 38.27
C GLY A 496 -13.86 0.62 37.06
N ASP A 497 -13.66 1.93 37.00
CA ASP A 497 -14.10 2.80 35.91
C ASP A 497 -13.08 2.94 34.76
N THR A 498 -11.95 2.26 34.86
CA THR A 498 -10.85 2.39 33.91
C THR A 498 -10.65 1.09 33.13
N LEU A 499 -10.54 1.21 31.82
CA LEU A 499 -10.04 0.17 30.95
C LEU A 499 -8.54 0.39 30.73
N PHE A 500 -7.75 -0.60 31.12
CA PHE A 500 -6.32 -0.70 30.87
C PHE A 500 -6.10 -1.56 29.64
N LEU A 501 -5.20 -1.15 28.76
CA LEU A 501 -4.81 -1.90 27.59
C LEU A 501 -3.29 -2.11 27.64
N TYR A 502 -2.89 -3.34 27.86
CA TYR A 502 -1.49 -3.74 27.74
C TYR A 502 -1.24 -4.17 26.30
N THR A 503 -0.09 -3.83 25.74
CA THR A 503 0.28 -4.16 24.37
C THR A 503 1.72 -4.62 24.29
N SER A 504 2.02 -5.46 23.31
CA SER A 504 3.38 -5.60 22.84
C SER A 504 3.83 -4.31 22.14
N HIS A 505 5.15 -4.11 22.01
CA HIS A 505 5.76 -2.96 21.39
C HIS A 505 6.63 -3.37 20.21
N ASP A 506 6.19 -3.04 19.02
CA ASP A 506 7.01 -3.18 17.80
C ASP A 506 7.93 -1.97 17.69
N SER A 507 9.23 -2.16 17.83
CA SER A 507 10.19 -1.06 17.95
C SER A 507 10.33 -0.25 16.66
N SER A 508 10.40 1.06 16.78
CA SER A 508 10.78 1.98 15.70
C SER A 508 12.25 1.79 15.31
N PRO A 509 12.72 2.27 14.15
CA PRO A 509 14.11 2.08 13.72
C PRO A 509 15.16 2.61 14.70
N ASP A 510 14.85 3.72 15.38
CA ASP A 510 15.70 4.37 16.39
C ASP A 510 15.67 3.67 17.75
N GLU A 511 14.73 2.75 17.97
CA GLU A 511 14.59 1.95 19.20
C GLU A 511 15.25 0.57 19.09
N ILE A 512 15.69 0.16 17.89
CA ILE A 512 16.32 -1.15 17.65
C ILE A 512 17.69 -1.21 18.34
N LEU A 513 17.83 -2.12 19.30
CA LEU A 513 19.06 -2.28 20.08
C LEU A 513 20.16 -2.99 19.27
N ASP A 514 19.84 -4.06 18.57
CA ASP A 514 20.74 -4.78 17.65
C ASP A 514 19.97 -5.22 16.39
N PRO A 515 20.25 -4.63 15.21
CA PRO A 515 19.59 -4.99 13.97
C PRO A 515 19.88 -6.42 13.49
N ASN A 516 20.88 -7.10 14.05
CA ASN A 516 21.20 -8.50 13.74
C ASN A 516 20.41 -9.50 14.60
N GLU A 517 19.77 -9.06 15.67
CA GLU A 517 18.93 -9.89 16.53
C GLU A 517 17.47 -9.99 16.04
N ARG A 518 17.24 -10.03 14.75
CA ARG A 518 15.89 -10.26 14.20
C ARG A 518 15.30 -11.57 14.73
N SER A 519 14.01 -11.54 15.08
CA SER A 519 13.23 -12.77 15.12
C SER A 519 13.15 -13.35 13.68
N SER A 520 12.83 -14.63 13.54
CA SER A 520 12.63 -15.27 12.22
C SER A 520 11.54 -14.58 11.38
N ALA A 521 10.61 -13.87 12.03
CA ALA A 521 9.52 -13.13 11.41
C ALA A 521 9.80 -11.63 11.19
N GLY A 522 10.99 -11.12 11.57
CA GLY A 522 11.38 -9.72 11.34
C GLY A 522 11.00 -8.74 12.44
N PHE A 523 10.42 -9.22 13.56
CA PHE A 523 10.01 -8.37 14.70
C PHE A 523 11.20 -7.98 15.60
N PHE A 524 11.14 -6.73 16.13
CA PHE A 524 12.00 -6.24 17.21
C PHE A 524 11.12 -5.79 18.37
N MET A 525 11.10 -6.55 19.45
CA MET A 525 10.18 -6.37 20.58
C MET A 525 10.93 -6.62 21.90
N TYR A 526 11.02 -5.58 22.75
CA TYR A 526 11.86 -5.59 23.96
C TYR A 526 11.07 -5.44 25.26
N ASP A 527 9.89 -4.82 25.18
CA ASP A 527 9.07 -4.43 26.32
C ASP A 527 7.57 -4.45 26.01
N TRP A 528 6.77 -4.19 27.04
CA TRP A 528 5.31 -4.14 26.95
C TRP A 528 4.81 -2.79 27.49
N LEU A 529 3.92 -2.18 26.69
CA LEU A 529 3.38 -0.85 26.95
C LEU A 529 2.02 -0.93 27.65
N LEU A 530 1.66 0.15 28.33
CA LEU A 530 0.36 0.31 28.98
C LEU A 530 -0.32 1.60 28.54
N TRP A 531 -1.60 1.46 28.26
CA TRP A 531 -2.52 2.53 27.91
C TRP A 531 -3.75 2.45 28.83
N SER A 532 -4.43 3.57 29.06
CA SER A 532 -5.69 3.55 29.80
C SER A 532 -6.71 4.54 29.23
N THR A 533 -7.98 4.19 29.39
CA THR A 533 -9.09 5.08 29.03
C THR A 533 -10.24 4.95 30.03
N THR A 534 -11.03 6.02 30.14
CA THR A 534 -12.31 5.99 30.87
C THR A 534 -13.49 6.22 29.92
N ASP A 535 -13.23 6.52 28.64
CA ASP A 535 -14.25 6.94 27.66
C ASP A 535 -14.19 6.24 26.30
N MET A 536 -13.20 5.34 26.08
CA MET A 536 -12.93 4.57 24.85
C MET A 536 -12.36 5.36 23.68
N VAL A 537 -12.24 6.66 23.77
CA VAL A 537 -11.76 7.49 22.64
C VAL A 537 -10.51 8.30 22.98
N ASN A 538 -10.34 8.72 24.25
CA ASN A 538 -9.14 9.37 24.73
C ASN A 538 -8.30 8.35 25.50
N TRP A 539 -7.09 8.11 25.07
CA TRP A 539 -6.17 7.14 25.66
C TRP A 539 -4.97 7.83 26.28
N THR A 540 -4.64 7.45 27.49
CA THR A 540 -3.47 7.94 28.23
C THR A 540 -2.36 6.91 28.16
N ALA A 541 -1.19 7.30 27.70
CA ALA A 541 -0.01 6.45 27.68
C ALA A 541 0.71 6.42 29.03
N HIS A 542 1.21 5.25 29.43
CA HIS A 542 1.95 5.05 30.68
C HIS A 542 3.38 4.52 30.45
N GLY A 543 3.79 4.41 29.15
CA GLY A 543 5.10 3.88 28.77
C GLY A 543 5.22 2.36 28.98
N ALA A 544 6.45 1.88 29.01
CA ALA A 544 6.75 0.46 29.21
C ALA A 544 6.62 0.10 30.70
N VAL A 545 5.68 -0.80 31.01
CA VAL A 545 5.42 -1.24 32.41
C VAL A 545 6.16 -2.52 32.76
N ALA A 546 6.62 -3.26 31.77
CA ALA A 546 7.43 -4.47 31.91
C ALA A 546 8.31 -4.66 30.66
N SER A 547 9.37 -5.44 30.80
CA SER A 547 10.32 -5.74 29.74
C SER A 547 10.92 -7.12 29.88
N LEU A 548 11.59 -7.62 28.85
CA LEU A 548 12.36 -8.88 28.96
C LEU A 548 13.40 -8.82 30.08
N LYS A 549 13.91 -7.62 30.43
CA LYS A 549 14.92 -7.43 31.49
C LYS A 549 14.40 -7.71 32.90
N ASP A 550 13.06 -7.76 33.07
CA ASP A 550 12.44 -8.09 34.36
C ASP A 550 12.48 -9.59 34.67
N PHE A 551 12.82 -10.43 33.66
CA PHE A 551 13.04 -11.87 33.81
C PHE A 551 14.53 -12.17 33.95
N SER A 552 14.96 -12.64 35.12
CA SER A 552 16.38 -12.95 35.40
C SER A 552 16.93 -14.13 34.61
N TRP A 553 16.06 -14.99 34.07
CA TRP A 553 16.38 -16.20 33.31
C TRP A 553 16.33 -16.01 31.78
N ARG A 554 16.08 -14.80 31.31
CA ARG A 554 16.11 -14.51 29.88
C ARG A 554 17.49 -14.82 29.27
N THR A 555 17.51 -15.27 28.02
CA THR A 555 18.72 -15.61 27.28
C THR A 555 19.01 -14.69 26.12
N ARG A 556 18.06 -13.80 25.79
CA ARG A 556 18.18 -12.77 24.75
C ARG A 556 17.34 -11.54 25.08
N ASP A 557 17.61 -10.44 24.39
CA ASP A 557 16.94 -9.17 24.62
C ASP A 557 15.83 -8.85 23.60
N ASN A 558 15.51 -9.76 22.65
CA ASN A 558 14.41 -9.63 21.70
C ASN A 558 13.41 -10.78 21.83
N GLY A 559 12.12 -10.54 21.59
CA GLY A 559 11.03 -11.52 21.63
C GLY A 559 10.03 -11.30 22.77
N ALA A 560 9.77 -10.05 23.15
CA ALA A 560 8.71 -9.65 24.07
C ALA A 560 7.34 -9.69 23.39
N TRP A 561 6.81 -10.91 23.19
CA TRP A 561 5.61 -11.16 22.39
C TRP A 561 4.32 -11.08 23.21
N ALA A 562 3.18 -11.49 22.60
CA ALA A 562 1.84 -11.35 23.13
C ALA A 562 1.69 -11.74 24.62
N ILE A 563 1.08 -10.86 25.38
CA ILE A 563 0.87 -11.02 26.83
C ILE A 563 -0.59 -11.00 27.21
N GLN A 564 -0.88 -11.47 28.44
CA GLN A 564 -2.12 -11.09 29.11
C GLN A 564 -1.89 -10.71 30.56
N THR A 565 -2.57 -9.63 31.00
CA THR A 565 -2.61 -9.22 32.40
C THR A 565 -3.97 -9.50 33.02
N VAL A 566 -3.98 -10.16 34.18
CA VAL A 566 -5.20 -10.42 34.96
C VAL A 566 -5.06 -9.91 36.39
N LYS A 567 -6.20 -9.62 37.05
CA LYS A 567 -6.27 -9.19 38.43
C LYS A 567 -6.83 -10.27 39.34
N ARG A 568 -6.15 -10.60 40.46
CA ARG A 568 -6.67 -11.50 41.50
C ARG A 568 -6.18 -11.05 42.89
N ASN A 569 -7.08 -11.03 43.87
CA ASN A 569 -6.76 -10.74 45.30
C ASN A 569 -5.95 -9.44 45.48
N GLY A 570 -6.27 -8.38 44.74
CA GLY A 570 -5.60 -7.06 44.79
C GLY A 570 -4.25 -6.99 44.10
N LYS A 571 -3.78 -8.10 43.48
CA LYS A 571 -2.54 -8.15 42.71
C LYS A 571 -2.84 -8.31 41.20
N TYR A 572 -1.86 -7.91 40.41
CA TYR A 572 -1.87 -7.98 38.94
C TYR A 572 -0.80 -8.96 38.48
N TYR A 573 -1.19 -9.89 37.62
CA TYR A 573 -0.33 -10.96 37.09
C TYR A 573 -0.21 -10.79 35.59
N LEU A 574 0.98 -10.51 35.10
CA LEU A 574 1.30 -10.35 33.70
C LEU A 574 2.01 -11.62 33.20
N TYR A 575 1.35 -12.39 32.34
CA TYR A 575 1.90 -13.60 31.74
C TYR A 575 2.52 -13.23 30.39
N ALA A 576 3.79 -13.57 30.21
CA ALA A 576 4.56 -13.19 29.04
C ALA A 576 5.38 -14.36 28.49
N PRO A 577 5.40 -14.60 27.18
CA PRO A 577 6.32 -15.54 26.58
C PRO A 577 7.69 -14.90 26.42
N LEU A 578 8.73 -15.70 26.57
CA LEU A 578 10.09 -15.39 26.14
C LEU A 578 10.42 -16.35 25.00
N HIS A 579 10.40 -15.84 23.78
CA HIS A 579 10.44 -16.67 22.58
C HIS A 579 11.42 -17.83 22.63
N GLY A 580 10.89 -19.05 22.53
CA GLY A 580 11.64 -20.31 22.59
C GLY A 580 12.13 -20.71 23.99
N HIS A 581 11.75 -19.99 25.06
CA HIS A 581 12.20 -20.27 26.43
C HIS A 581 11.03 -20.37 27.44
N GLY A 582 9.80 -20.50 26.91
CA GLY A 582 8.61 -20.73 27.71
C GLY A 582 7.90 -19.43 28.14
N ILE A 583 6.92 -19.57 29.03
CA ILE A 583 6.06 -18.50 29.53
C ILE A 583 6.44 -18.18 30.97
N GLY A 584 6.69 -16.90 31.26
CA GLY A 584 6.89 -16.40 32.60
C GLY A 584 5.67 -15.66 33.16
N VAL A 585 5.74 -15.30 34.43
CA VAL A 585 4.75 -14.44 35.10
C VAL A 585 5.43 -13.35 35.91
N LEU A 586 4.98 -12.12 35.73
CA LEU A 586 5.39 -10.97 36.55
C LEU A 586 4.22 -10.54 37.45
N VAL A 587 4.51 -10.05 38.64
CA VAL A 587 3.50 -9.65 39.65
C VAL A 587 3.69 -8.23 40.08
N SER A 588 2.58 -7.51 40.22
CA SER A 588 2.53 -6.13 40.77
C SER A 588 1.34 -5.91 41.71
N ASP A 589 1.45 -4.92 42.61
CA ASP A 589 0.35 -4.43 43.45
C ASP A 589 -0.46 -3.32 42.75
N SER A 590 -0.03 -2.89 41.57
CA SER A 590 -0.65 -1.82 40.78
C SER A 590 -0.78 -2.22 39.28
N PRO A 591 -1.85 -1.82 38.56
CA PRO A 591 -1.94 -2.01 37.12
C PRO A 591 -0.83 -1.29 36.36
N TYR A 592 -0.24 -0.28 36.93
CA TYR A 592 0.87 0.50 36.35
C TYR A 592 2.25 -0.09 36.60
N GLY A 593 2.32 -1.22 37.29
CA GLY A 593 3.60 -1.77 37.73
C GLY A 593 4.11 -1.09 39.04
N PRO A 594 5.41 -1.23 39.38
CA PRO A 594 6.39 -2.07 38.69
C PRO A 594 6.06 -3.56 38.82
N PHE A 595 6.18 -4.29 37.72
CA PHE A 595 6.05 -5.74 37.68
C PHE A 595 7.37 -6.41 38.03
N LYS A 596 7.33 -7.54 38.78
CA LYS A 596 8.52 -8.29 39.22
C LYS A 596 8.34 -9.79 39.01
N ASP A 597 9.40 -10.48 38.62
CA ASP A 597 9.45 -11.92 38.50
C ASP A 597 9.47 -12.57 39.91
N PRO A 598 8.42 -13.30 40.32
CA PRO A 598 8.38 -13.97 41.60
C PRO A 598 9.07 -15.34 41.61
N LEU A 599 9.37 -15.89 40.44
CA LEU A 599 9.83 -17.27 40.28
C LEU A 599 11.31 -17.40 39.93
N GLY A 600 11.87 -16.44 39.20
CA GLY A 600 13.22 -16.52 38.69
C GLY A 600 13.43 -17.68 37.68
N LYS A 601 12.33 -18.16 37.10
CA LYS A 601 12.29 -19.27 36.11
C LYS A 601 10.98 -19.23 35.35
N PRO A 602 10.88 -19.93 34.20
CA PRO A 602 9.60 -20.08 33.50
C PRO A 602 8.52 -20.71 34.40
N LEU A 603 7.29 -20.22 34.27
CA LEU A 603 6.08 -20.88 34.81
C LEU A 603 5.76 -22.16 34.03
N VAL A 604 5.85 -22.06 32.69
CA VAL A 604 5.71 -23.17 31.75
C VAL A 604 6.85 -23.14 30.76
N TRP A 605 7.46 -24.25 30.48
CA TRP A 605 8.45 -24.43 29.43
C TRP A 605 8.50 -25.88 28.97
N GLN A 606 7.93 -26.15 27.80
CA GLN A 606 7.98 -27.44 27.13
C GLN A 606 9.19 -27.41 26.19
N GLN A 607 10.29 -27.94 26.61
CA GLN A 607 11.62 -27.80 25.97
C GLN A 607 11.74 -28.47 24.60
N GLU A 608 10.79 -29.32 24.22
CA GLU A 608 10.80 -30.05 22.94
C GLU A 608 10.39 -29.20 21.74
N HIS A 609 9.78 -28.05 21.95
CA HIS A 609 9.27 -27.15 20.91
C HIS A 609 9.24 -25.69 21.36
N TRP A 610 8.97 -24.79 20.40
CA TRP A 610 8.92 -23.35 20.63
C TRP A 610 7.51 -22.81 20.91
N GLU A 611 6.52 -23.66 20.95
CA GLU A 611 5.08 -23.33 20.92
C GLU A 611 4.55 -22.70 22.22
N ASP A 612 5.38 -22.53 23.25
CA ASP A 612 5.00 -21.86 24.50
C ASP A 612 4.99 -20.34 24.32
N ILE A 613 3.98 -19.83 23.60
CA ILE A 613 3.76 -18.41 23.32
C ILE A 613 2.29 -18.02 23.52
N ASP A 614 2.01 -16.73 23.55
CA ASP A 614 0.68 -16.11 23.56
C ASP A 614 -0.24 -16.61 24.68
N PRO A 615 0.16 -16.50 25.95
CA PRO A 615 -0.65 -16.97 27.05
C PRO A 615 -1.90 -16.12 27.25
N THR A 616 -3.04 -16.80 27.45
CA THR A 616 -4.29 -16.20 27.97
C THR A 616 -4.68 -16.86 29.26
N VAL A 617 -5.08 -16.05 30.27
CA VAL A 617 -5.50 -16.53 31.58
C VAL A 617 -6.90 -16.06 31.90
N PHE A 618 -7.76 -16.97 32.23
CA PHE A 618 -9.15 -16.75 32.61
C PHE A 618 -9.40 -17.31 34.02
N ILE A 619 -10.05 -16.49 34.86
CA ILE A 619 -10.49 -16.89 36.20
C ILE A 619 -11.99 -17.11 36.18
N ASP A 620 -12.44 -18.34 36.39
CA ASP A 620 -13.86 -18.70 36.36
C ASP A 620 -14.60 -18.23 37.64
N ASP A 621 -15.91 -18.30 37.62
CA ASP A 621 -16.79 -17.88 38.71
C ASP A 621 -16.57 -18.66 40.00
N ASP A 622 -16.07 -19.89 39.91
CA ASP A 622 -15.65 -20.73 41.05
C ASP A 622 -14.25 -20.39 41.61
N GLY A 623 -13.57 -19.45 40.97
CA GLY A 623 -12.23 -19.02 41.33
C GLY A 623 -11.10 -19.88 40.73
N GLN A 624 -11.39 -20.94 39.97
CA GLN A 624 -10.35 -21.69 39.28
C GLN A 624 -9.83 -20.90 38.11
N ALA A 625 -8.50 -20.75 38.03
CA ALA A 625 -7.83 -20.11 36.89
C ALA A 625 -7.38 -21.15 35.86
N TYR A 626 -7.56 -20.81 34.59
CA TYR A 626 -7.15 -21.59 33.43
C TYR A 626 -6.21 -20.77 32.59
N MET A 627 -5.10 -21.33 32.13
CA MET A 627 -4.19 -20.73 31.18
C MET A 627 -4.21 -21.52 29.87
N TYR A 628 -4.40 -20.83 28.76
CA TYR A 628 -4.29 -21.35 27.40
C TYR A 628 -3.14 -20.66 26.67
N TRP A 629 -2.52 -21.32 25.68
CA TRP A 629 -1.44 -20.77 24.85
C TRP A 629 -1.18 -21.61 23.61
N GLY A 630 -0.31 -21.15 22.73
CA GLY A 630 0.39 -21.95 21.72
C GLY A 630 0.14 -21.58 20.26
N ASN A 631 1.09 -21.99 19.40
CA ASN A 631 1.14 -21.84 17.95
C ASN A 631 1.90 -23.00 17.31
N PRO A 632 1.38 -23.81 16.38
CA PRO A 632 -0.02 -23.83 15.93
C PRO A 632 -0.93 -24.75 16.77
N ASN A 633 -0.38 -25.35 17.80
CA ASN A 633 -1.13 -26.22 18.69
C ASN A 633 -1.67 -25.43 19.89
N THR A 634 -2.85 -25.81 20.37
CA THR A 634 -3.44 -25.19 21.55
C THR A 634 -3.18 -26.06 22.79
N TYR A 635 -2.56 -25.45 23.80
CA TYR A 635 -2.32 -26.07 25.12
C TYR A 635 -3.13 -25.35 26.19
N TRP A 636 -3.39 -26.06 27.30
CA TRP A 636 -3.98 -25.45 28.48
C TRP A 636 -3.57 -26.19 29.77
N VAL A 637 -3.64 -25.43 30.90
CA VAL A 637 -3.41 -25.95 32.23
C VAL A 637 -4.23 -25.14 33.25
N MET A 638 -4.54 -25.72 34.39
CA MET A 638 -5.08 -24.98 35.53
C MET A 638 -3.94 -24.30 36.30
N LEU A 639 -4.21 -23.15 36.87
CA LEU A 639 -3.31 -22.50 37.81
C LEU A 639 -3.80 -22.71 39.25
N ASN A 640 -2.85 -22.78 40.19
CA ASN A 640 -3.14 -22.71 41.61
C ASN A 640 -3.61 -21.31 42.02
N ASP A 641 -4.13 -21.19 43.26
CA ASP A 641 -4.67 -19.92 43.76
C ASP A 641 -3.61 -18.81 43.88
N ASP A 642 -2.33 -19.17 43.93
CA ASP A 642 -1.20 -18.24 43.93
C ASP A 642 -0.97 -17.56 42.56
N MET A 643 -1.58 -18.05 41.49
CA MET A 643 -1.45 -17.57 40.12
C MET A 643 -0.03 -17.65 39.51
N ILE A 644 0.91 -18.26 40.24
CA ILE A 644 2.33 -18.36 39.84
C ILE A 644 2.83 -19.81 39.83
N SER A 645 1.91 -20.78 39.93
CA SER A 645 2.21 -22.20 39.83
C SER A 645 1.09 -22.95 39.10
N VAL A 646 1.47 -23.99 38.35
CA VAL A 646 0.51 -24.84 37.60
C VAL A 646 -0.13 -25.89 38.51
N LYS A 647 -1.38 -26.24 38.22
CA LYS A 647 -2.18 -27.27 38.92
C LYS A 647 -2.51 -28.42 37.98
N GLY A 648 -1.86 -29.56 38.17
CA GLY A 648 -2.01 -30.73 37.31
C GLY A 648 -1.12 -30.72 36.08
N ASP A 649 -1.47 -31.58 35.12
CA ASP A 649 -0.70 -31.77 33.89
C ASP A 649 -1.07 -30.72 32.82
N ILE A 650 -0.14 -30.46 31.92
CA ILE A 650 -0.41 -29.65 30.71
C ILE A 650 -1.16 -30.56 29.72
N HIS A 651 -2.24 -30.02 29.19
CA HIS A 651 -3.09 -30.69 28.19
C HIS A 651 -2.91 -30.01 26.84
N LYS A 652 -2.77 -30.81 25.80
CA LYS A 652 -2.88 -30.37 24.40
C LYS A 652 -4.29 -30.67 23.91
N LEU A 653 -4.94 -29.81 23.16
CA LEU A 653 -6.17 -30.16 22.47
C LEU A 653 -5.86 -31.25 21.45
N ASP A 654 -6.64 -32.32 21.47
CA ASP A 654 -6.50 -33.50 20.59
C ASP A 654 -7.24 -33.32 19.24
N TYR A 655 -7.74 -32.13 18.99
CA TYR A 655 -8.43 -31.70 17.76
C TYR A 655 -8.04 -30.28 17.43
N HIS A 656 -8.10 -29.92 16.14
CA HIS A 656 -7.83 -28.57 15.68
C HIS A 656 -9.11 -27.73 15.64
N LEU A 657 -9.00 -26.50 16.09
CA LEU A 657 -10.01 -25.47 15.86
C LEU A 657 -9.90 -24.97 14.42
N ASP A 658 -11.04 -24.66 13.79
CA ASP A 658 -11.06 -24.21 12.41
C ASP A 658 -10.17 -22.97 12.24
N HIS A 659 -9.18 -23.07 11.36
CA HIS A 659 -8.21 -21.99 11.07
C HIS A 659 -7.38 -21.47 12.26
N TYR A 660 -7.35 -22.14 13.41
CA TYR A 660 -6.51 -21.70 14.53
C TYR A 660 -5.04 -21.62 14.12
N GLN A 661 -4.40 -20.51 14.46
CA GLN A 661 -2.97 -20.29 14.31
C GLN A 661 -2.32 -20.03 15.67
N GLU A 662 -2.72 -18.94 16.35
CA GLU A 662 -2.07 -18.45 17.57
C GLU A 662 -2.98 -17.48 18.35
N GLY A 663 -2.44 -16.78 19.35
CA GLY A 663 -3.09 -15.68 20.05
C GLY A 663 -4.42 -16.04 20.70
N PRO A 664 -4.53 -17.13 21.46
CA PRO A 664 -5.79 -17.47 22.11
C PRO A 664 -6.21 -16.41 23.12
N TRP A 665 -7.53 -16.16 23.21
CA TRP A 665 -8.14 -15.28 24.20
C TRP A 665 -9.36 -15.96 24.82
N LEU A 666 -9.25 -16.37 26.09
CA LEU A 666 -10.30 -17.09 26.80
C LEU A 666 -11.13 -16.13 27.66
N TYR A 667 -12.45 -16.17 27.52
CA TYR A 667 -13.36 -15.41 28.38
C TYR A 667 -14.71 -16.12 28.53
N LYS A 668 -15.55 -15.60 29.45
CA LYS A 668 -16.89 -16.12 29.70
C LYS A 668 -17.92 -15.01 29.60
N ARG A 669 -19.06 -15.28 28.99
CA ARG A 669 -20.17 -14.33 28.91
C ARG A 669 -21.49 -15.08 28.91
N ASN A 670 -22.43 -14.68 29.79
CA ASN A 670 -23.78 -15.24 29.88
C ASN A 670 -23.81 -16.79 29.99
N GLY A 671 -22.84 -17.36 30.71
CA GLY A 671 -22.74 -18.82 30.92
C GLY A 671 -22.04 -19.59 29.81
N HIS A 672 -21.69 -18.97 28.68
CA HIS A 672 -20.90 -19.57 27.61
C HIS A 672 -19.43 -19.19 27.72
N TYR A 673 -18.55 -20.14 27.41
CA TYR A 673 -17.11 -19.91 27.30
C TYR A 673 -16.76 -19.66 25.84
N TYR A 674 -15.87 -18.73 25.63
CA TYR A 674 -15.37 -18.31 24.31
C TYR A 674 -13.87 -18.42 24.28
N LEU A 675 -13.36 -19.02 23.23
CA LEU A 675 -11.94 -19.01 22.89
C LEU A 675 -11.81 -18.31 21.54
N ALA A 676 -11.43 -17.05 21.57
CA ALA A 676 -11.10 -16.29 20.38
C ALA A 676 -9.61 -16.49 20.03
N TYR A 677 -9.23 -16.36 18.77
CA TYR A 677 -7.87 -16.64 18.33
C TYR A 677 -7.55 -15.98 16.99
N ALA A 678 -6.26 -15.81 16.72
CA ALA A 678 -5.75 -15.48 15.39
C ALA A 678 -5.87 -16.69 14.46
N THR A 679 -6.31 -16.46 13.22
CA THR A 679 -6.48 -17.55 12.25
C THR A 679 -5.22 -17.76 11.42
N THR A 680 -5.23 -18.79 10.58
CA THR A 680 -4.11 -19.16 9.72
C THR A 680 -3.57 -17.96 8.95
N CYS A 681 -2.27 -17.71 9.06
CA CYS A 681 -1.54 -16.65 8.38
C CYS A 681 -1.33 -16.98 6.89
N CYS A 682 -1.16 -16.12 6.01
CA CYS A 682 -1.43 -14.69 5.98
C CYS A 682 -2.32 -14.41 4.79
N PRO A 683 -3.30 -13.54 4.91
CA PRO A 683 -3.60 -12.63 6.02
C PRO A 683 -4.34 -13.35 7.16
N GLU A 684 -4.14 -12.86 8.39
CA GLU A 684 -4.82 -13.38 9.57
C GLU A 684 -6.15 -12.67 9.84
N ALA A 685 -7.11 -13.47 10.29
CA ALA A 685 -8.40 -13.02 10.78
C ALA A 685 -8.49 -13.22 12.29
N LEU A 686 -9.61 -12.81 12.89
CA LEU A 686 -9.99 -13.21 14.23
C LEU A 686 -11.12 -14.25 14.15
N GLY A 687 -10.82 -15.47 14.56
CA GLY A 687 -11.79 -16.55 14.68
C GLY A 687 -12.21 -16.80 16.13
N TYR A 688 -13.23 -17.64 16.35
CA TYR A 688 -13.59 -18.04 17.71
C TYR A 688 -14.29 -19.39 17.76
N ALA A 689 -14.22 -20.00 18.92
CA ALA A 689 -14.96 -21.20 19.28
C ALA A 689 -15.72 -20.97 20.59
N MET A 690 -16.79 -21.75 20.80
CA MET A 690 -17.62 -21.73 22.02
C MET A 690 -17.65 -23.09 22.68
N SER A 691 -17.83 -23.10 24.00
CA SER A 691 -18.01 -24.30 24.83
C SER A 691 -18.90 -24.03 26.03
N ASP A 692 -19.45 -25.09 26.63
CA ASP A 692 -20.15 -25.05 27.91
C ASP A 692 -19.21 -25.29 29.11
N SER A 693 -17.90 -25.43 28.84
CA SER A 693 -16.87 -25.68 29.85
C SER A 693 -15.57 -24.94 29.49
N PRO A 694 -14.81 -24.42 30.47
CA PRO A 694 -13.53 -23.79 30.22
C PRO A 694 -12.45 -24.76 29.70
N LYS A 695 -12.71 -26.05 29.70
CA LYS A 695 -11.84 -27.13 29.21
C LYS A 695 -12.25 -27.67 27.84
N GLY A 696 -13.27 -27.11 27.24
CA GLY A 696 -13.88 -27.65 26.03
C GLY A 696 -14.91 -28.78 26.32
N PRO A 697 -15.34 -29.53 25.30
CA PRO A 697 -14.90 -29.44 23.94
C PRO A 697 -15.32 -28.12 23.27
N TRP A 698 -14.42 -27.55 22.48
CA TRP A 698 -14.63 -26.31 21.75
C TRP A 698 -15.28 -26.58 20.40
N LYS A 699 -16.23 -25.72 20.02
CA LYS A 699 -16.90 -25.77 18.72
C LYS A 699 -16.65 -24.47 17.99
N SER A 700 -15.93 -24.51 16.88
CA SER A 700 -15.68 -23.35 16.02
C SER A 700 -16.98 -22.70 15.56
N LYS A 701 -17.02 -21.38 15.53
CA LYS A 701 -18.19 -20.56 15.18
C LYS A 701 -17.96 -19.64 13.98
N GLY A 702 -16.76 -19.68 13.42
CA GLY A 702 -16.34 -18.83 12.30
C GLY A 702 -15.53 -17.60 12.75
N TYR A 703 -15.65 -16.54 11.99
CA TYR A 703 -14.85 -15.33 12.21
C TYR A 703 -15.58 -14.29 13.06
N ILE A 704 -14.86 -13.64 13.97
CA ILE A 704 -15.23 -12.36 14.58
C ILE A 704 -14.96 -11.25 13.55
N MET A 705 -13.78 -11.27 12.95
CA MET A 705 -13.30 -10.36 11.92
C MET A 705 -12.69 -11.19 10.80
N ARG A 706 -13.12 -10.99 9.56
CA ARG A 706 -12.59 -11.70 8.38
C ARG A 706 -11.17 -11.30 8.06
N PRO A 707 -10.39 -12.16 7.36
CA PRO A 707 -9.05 -11.79 6.92
C PRO A 707 -9.12 -10.60 5.95
N THR A 708 -8.17 -9.70 6.11
CA THR A 708 -7.92 -8.60 5.17
C THR A 708 -6.44 -8.64 4.78
N ASN A 709 -6.10 -8.12 3.60
CA ASN A 709 -4.70 -8.06 3.14
C ASN A 709 -3.78 -7.19 4.04
N ARG A 710 -4.33 -6.61 5.10
CA ARG A 710 -3.66 -5.66 6.00
C ARG A 710 -3.29 -6.24 7.36
N ASN A 711 -3.66 -7.50 7.61
CA ASN A 711 -3.46 -8.13 8.91
C ASN A 711 -2.50 -9.32 8.80
N ARG A 712 -1.33 -9.15 9.40
CA ARG A 712 -0.41 -10.25 9.69
C ARG A 712 -0.14 -10.24 11.18
N GLY A 713 -0.29 -11.41 11.85
CA GLY A 713 -0.16 -11.53 13.30
C GLY A 713 -1.24 -10.77 14.06
N ASN A 714 -2.52 -10.87 13.65
CA ASN A 714 -3.65 -10.21 14.30
C ASN A 714 -4.13 -11.01 15.50
N HIS A 715 -4.01 -10.45 16.71
CA HIS A 715 -4.41 -11.09 17.96
C HIS A 715 -5.67 -10.45 18.55
N PRO A 716 -6.65 -11.24 19.07
CA PRO A 716 -7.84 -10.72 19.72
C PRO A 716 -7.59 -10.35 21.18
N GLY A 717 -8.08 -9.20 21.61
CA GLY A 717 -8.37 -8.91 23.01
C GLY A 717 -9.85 -8.55 23.15
N ILE A 718 -10.59 -9.21 24.03
CA ILE A 718 -12.05 -8.99 24.16
C ILE A 718 -12.37 -8.62 25.60
N CYS A 719 -13.22 -7.59 25.77
CA CYS A 719 -13.72 -7.22 27.09
C CYS A 719 -15.12 -6.57 27.03
N ASP A 720 -15.85 -6.70 28.13
CA ASP A 720 -17.05 -5.91 28.39
C ASP A 720 -16.66 -4.66 29.20
N TYR A 721 -17.07 -3.47 28.74
CA TYR A 721 -16.77 -2.21 29.43
C TYR A 721 -17.96 -1.25 29.35
N LYS A 722 -18.43 -0.78 30.52
CA LYS A 722 -19.56 0.16 30.65
C LYS A 722 -20.80 -0.24 29.86
N GLY A 723 -21.13 -1.54 29.82
CA GLY A 723 -22.30 -2.10 29.14
C GLY A 723 -22.15 -2.34 27.64
N HIS A 724 -20.98 -2.14 27.09
CA HIS A 724 -20.60 -2.40 25.71
C HIS A 724 -19.56 -3.52 25.66
N SER A 725 -19.52 -4.26 24.56
CA SER A 725 -18.51 -5.30 24.31
C SER A 725 -17.58 -4.85 23.19
N TYR A 726 -16.28 -5.01 23.39
CA TYR A 726 -15.27 -4.59 22.41
C TYR A 726 -14.35 -5.75 22.06
N VAL A 727 -13.98 -5.82 20.77
CA VAL A 727 -12.83 -6.58 20.30
C VAL A 727 -11.71 -5.60 19.92
N PHE A 728 -10.54 -5.86 20.44
CA PHE A 728 -9.30 -5.23 20.03
C PHE A 728 -8.59 -6.17 19.05
N GLY A 729 -7.95 -5.60 18.07
CA GLY A 729 -7.11 -6.28 17.09
C GLY A 729 -6.00 -5.34 16.65
N GLN A 730 -5.24 -5.73 15.64
CA GLN A 730 -4.11 -4.96 15.15
C GLN A 730 -4.01 -5.02 13.62
N ASN A 731 -3.33 -4.03 13.06
CA ASN A 731 -3.05 -3.92 11.64
C ASN A 731 -1.76 -3.11 11.41
N TYR A 732 -1.44 -2.79 10.16
CA TYR A 732 -0.27 -1.99 9.78
C TYR A 732 -0.62 -0.53 9.45
N ASP A 733 -1.79 -0.04 9.84
CA ASP A 733 -2.29 1.26 9.38
C ASP A 733 -1.40 2.42 9.81
N LEU A 734 -0.90 2.43 11.05
CA LEU A 734 0.03 3.49 11.51
C LEU A 734 1.32 3.48 10.70
N MET A 735 1.89 2.31 10.45
CA MET A 735 3.11 2.18 9.65
C MET A 735 2.89 2.72 8.24
N HIS A 736 1.77 2.40 7.60
CA HIS A 736 1.44 2.91 6.26
C HIS A 736 1.17 4.42 6.21
N LEU A 737 0.80 5.04 7.34
CA LEU A 737 0.69 6.49 7.46
C LEU A 737 2.06 7.17 7.59
N GLU A 738 3.04 6.50 8.17
CA GLU A 738 4.34 7.09 8.55
C GLU A 738 5.49 6.72 7.62
N THR A 739 5.46 5.56 6.96
CA THR A 739 6.58 5.07 6.16
C THR A 739 6.15 4.37 4.88
N PHE A 740 7.04 4.36 3.89
CA PHE A 740 6.86 3.67 2.60
C PHE A 740 7.55 2.31 2.56
N GLU A 741 8.33 2.00 3.57
CA GLU A 741 9.00 0.72 3.70
C GLU A 741 8.14 -0.20 4.57
N HIS A 742 7.88 -1.41 4.08
CA HIS A 742 7.23 -2.41 4.90
C HIS A 742 8.16 -2.86 6.03
N HIS A 743 7.65 -2.78 7.25
CA HIS A 743 8.28 -3.29 8.46
C HIS A 743 7.23 -4.02 9.29
N GLU A 744 7.66 -4.95 10.13
CA GLU A 744 6.77 -5.60 11.10
C GLU A 744 6.49 -4.63 12.27
N ARG A 745 5.66 -3.61 12.00
CA ARG A 745 5.25 -2.56 12.96
C ARG A 745 3.76 -2.38 12.90
N ARG A 746 3.09 -2.93 13.88
CA ARG A 746 1.64 -3.02 13.96
C ARG A 746 1.04 -1.85 14.74
N SER A 747 -0.27 -1.70 14.66
CA SER A 747 -1.03 -0.68 15.40
C SER A 747 -2.36 -1.26 15.90
N VAL A 748 -2.68 -1.03 17.17
CA VAL A 748 -3.88 -1.56 17.81
C VAL A 748 -5.10 -0.72 17.46
N SER A 749 -6.18 -1.40 17.11
CA SER A 749 -7.50 -0.86 16.82
C SER A 749 -8.56 -1.56 17.66
N ALA A 750 -9.75 -0.96 17.79
CA ALA A 750 -10.85 -1.52 18.56
C ALA A 750 -12.18 -1.34 17.82
N THR A 751 -13.07 -2.32 17.96
CA THR A 751 -14.41 -2.30 17.39
C THR A 751 -15.44 -2.77 18.42
N GLU A 752 -16.60 -2.13 18.47
CA GLU A 752 -17.71 -2.60 19.29
C GLU A 752 -18.33 -3.84 18.65
N ILE A 753 -18.54 -4.90 19.43
CA ILE A 753 -19.15 -6.15 18.99
C ILE A 753 -20.48 -6.39 19.70
N THR A 754 -21.37 -7.10 19.02
CA THR A 754 -22.65 -7.51 19.56
C THR A 754 -22.81 -9.02 19.51
N TYR A 755 -23.70 -9.55 20.33
CA TYR A 755 -23.99 -10.98 20.44
C TYR A 755 -25.43 -11.26 20.06
N SER A 756 -25.62 -12.36 19.34
CA SER A 756 -26.95 -12.91 19.06
C SER A 756 -27.58 -13.54 20.32
N ALA A 757 -28.85 -13.88 20.27
CA ALA A 757 -29.55 -14.47 21.42
C ALA A 757 -29.01 -15.85 21.85
N ASP A 758 -28.35 -16.58 20.93
CA ASP A 758 -27.69 -17.86 21.20
C ASP A 758 -26.24 -17.71 21.68
N GLY A 759 -25.79 -16.47 21.91
CA GLY A 759 -24.43 -16.15 22.35
C GLY A 759 -23.40 -16.03 21.22
N THR A 760 -23.75 -16.29 19.96
CA THR A 760 -22.80 -16.11 18.86
C THR A 760 -22.45 -14.64 18.66
N ILE A 761 -21.16 -14.37 18.34
CA ILE A 761 -20.69 -13.01 18.03
C ILE A 761 -21.19 -12.64 16.65
N GLN A 762 -21.83 -11.47 16.52
CA GLN A 762 -22.16 -10.91 15.23
C GLN A 762 -20.89 -10.36 14.58
N HIS A 763 -20.70 -10.65 13.30
CA HIS A 763 -19.52 -10.18 12.56
C HIS A 763 -19.35 -8.67 12.68
N CYS A 764 -18.11 -8.25 12.93
CA CYS A 764 -17.66 -6.93 12.58
C CYS A 764 -17.35 -6.95 11.08
N GLU A 765 -18.28 -6.56 10.24
CA GLU A 765 -17.97 -6.35 8.82
C GLU A 765 -17.16 -5.06 8.70
N PRO A 766 -16.07 -5.10 7.91
CA PRO A 766 -15.48 -3.87 7.42
C PRO A 766 -16.54 -3.12 6.60
N HIS A 767 -16.79 -1.87 6.92
CA HIS A 767 -17.61 -1.00 6.07
C HIS A 767 -16.78 -0.51 4.87
N SER A 768 -16.42 -1.41 3.96
CA SER A 768 -15.99 -1.03 2.63
C SER A 768 -16.61 -2.00 1.63
N ASP A 769 -17.26 -1.46 0.59
CA ASP A 769 -17.75 -2.19 -0.57
C ASP A 769 -16.62 -2.79 -1.44
N LEU A 770 -15.40 -2.78 -0.97
CA LEU A 770 -14.28 -3.48 -1.59
C LEU A 770 -14.50 -4.97 -1.40
N GLN A 771 -15.07 -5.62 -2.39
CA GLN A 771 -15.07 -7.06 -2.49
C GLN A 771 -13.62 -7.53 -2.49
N VAL A 772 -13.24 -8.21 -1.42
CA VAL A 772 -11.98 -8.95 -1.34
C VAL A 772 -12.06 -10.03 -2.40
N GLY A 773 -11.36 -9.84 -3.53
CA GLY A 773 -11.07 -10.93 -4.46
C GLY A 773 -10.28 -12.02 -3.73
N ASP A 774 -10.38 -13.25 -4.20
CA ASP A 774 -9.72 -14.42 -3.62
C ASP A 774 -8.27 -14.08 -3.22
N CYS A 775 -7.99 -14.16 -1.92
CA CYS A 775 -6.71 -13.78 -1.33
C CYS A 775 -5.65 -14.82 -1.69
N GLU A 776 -4.70 -14.44 -2.53
CA GLU A 776 -3.39 -15.05 -2.54
C GLU A 776 -2.53 -14.43 -1.41
N PRO A 777 -1.68 -15.21 -0.73
CA PRO A 777 -0.90 -14.73 0.40
C PRO A 777 0.30 -13.92 -0.09
N HIS A 778 0.17 -12.59 -0.14
CA HIS A 778 1.28 -11.72 -0.53
C HIS A 778 1.55 -10.63 0.49
N SER A 779 2.81 -10.52 0.83
CA SER A 779 3.45 -9.60 1.76
C SER A 779 3.42 -8.13 1.30
N ASP A 780 2.79 -7.82 0.17
CA ASP A 780 2.89 -6.53 -0.49
C ASP A 780 1.58 -5.76 -0.42
N LEU A 781 1.20 -5.38 0.80
CA LEU A 781 0.34 -4.22 0.96
C LEU A 781 1.08 -3.03 0.37
N GLN A 782 0.56 -2.51 -0.74
CA GLN A 782 1.13 -1.31 -1.30
C GLN A 782 0.92 -0.15 -0.33
N VAL A 783 2.02 0.46 -0.03
CA VAL A 783 2.06 1.78 0.58
C VAL A 783 1.07 2.69 -0.15
N GLY A 784 0.05 3.17 0.55
CA GLY A 784 -0.89 4.17 0.05
C GLY A 784 -2.34 3.74 -0.19
N GLU A 785 -2.73 2.51 0.08
CA GLU A 785 -4.16 2.24 0.26
C GLU A 785 -4.65 2.91 1.54
N VAL A 786 -5.84 3.51 1.49
CA VAL A 786 -6.48 4.08 2.68
C VAL A 786 -6.60 2.96 3.71
N PRO A 787 -6.03 3.10 4.91
CA PRO A 787 -6.13 2.08 5.92
C PRO A 787 -7.59 1.75 6.19
N TYR A 788 -7.91 0.47 6.16
CA TYR A 788 -9.24 -0.07 6.37
C TYR A 788 -9.92 0.47 7.65
N TRP A 789 -9.15 0.62 8.73
CA TRP A 789 -9.63 1.14 10.00
C TRP A 789 -9.92 2.65 9.99
N LEU A 790 -9.43 3.38 9.02
CA LEU A 790 -9.69 4.82 8.86
C LEU A 790 -11.12 5.11 8.36
N ASP A 791 -11.72 4.18 7.64
CA ASP A 791 -13.12 4.27 7.20
C ASP A 791 -14.12 3.79 8.26
N GLN A 792 -13.65 3.23 9.38
CA GLN A 792 -14.53 2.81 10.46
C GLN A 792 -15.17 3.99 11.17
N GLN A 793 -16.43 3.82 11.53
CA GLN A 793 -17.10 4.74 12.44
C GLN A 793 -16.30 4.85 13.72
N PRO A 794 -16.06 6.07 14.22
CA PRO A 794 -15.34 6.25 15.45
C PRO A 794 -16.04 5.54 16.60
N LEU A 795 -15.28 4.96 17.52
CA LEU A 795 -15.83 4.44 18.75
C LEU A 795 -16.66 5.54 19.44
N LYS A 796 -17.81 5.15 19.95
CA LYS A 796 -18.67 6.05 20.72
C LYS A 796 -17.95 6.43 22.01
N GLN A 797 -17.82 7.74 22.25
CA GLN A 797 -17.34 8.22 23.54
C GLN A 797 -18.36 7.94 24.64
N LEU A 798 -17.96 7.22 25.66
CA LEU A 798 -18.85 6.75 26.71
C LEU A 798 -19.15 7.82 27.77
N GLN A 799 -18.23 8.79 27.93
CA GLN A 799 -18.42 9.95 28.82
C GLN A 799 -17.54 11.11 28.34
N PRO A 800 -17.97 12.36 28.54
CA PRO A 800 -17.13 13.51 28.21
C PRO A 800 -15.95 13.63 29.16
N LEU A 801 -14.82 14.16 28.63
CA LEU A 801 -13.63 14.43 29.40
C LEU A 801 -13.78 15.74 30.20
N ASN A 802 -13.47 15.68 31.47
CA ASN A 802 -13.51 16.84 32.38
C ASN A 802 -12.19 17.63 32.32
N PRO A 803 -12.13 18.83 31.71
CA PRO A 803 -10.90 19.60 31.56
C PRO A 803 -10.50 20.37 32.82
N TYR A 804 -11.36 20.40 33.85
CA TYR A 804 -11.13 21.10 35.12
C TYR A 804 -10.35 20.24 36.12
N ARG A 805 -10.01 19.02 35.78
CA ARG A 805 -9.03 18.18 36.45
C ARG A 805 -7.73 18.20 35.68
N ARG A 806 -6.63 17.83 36.34
CA ARG A 806 -5.35 17.57 35.67
C ARG A 806 -5.60 16.49 34.60
N VAL A 807 -5.18 16.76 33.36
CA VAL A 807 -5.16 15.83 32.25
C VAL A 807 -3.71 15.68 31.85
N GLU A 808 -3.20 14.46 31.79
CA GLU A 808 -1.85 14.19 31.35
C GLU A 808 -1.73 14.54 29.86
N ALA A 809 -0.62 15.13 29.44
CA ALA A 809 -0.45 15.62 28.08
C ALA A 809 -0.54 14.49 27.03
N GLU A 810 -0.14 13.30 27.40
CA GLU A 810 -0.23 12.08 26.63
C GLU A 810 -1.65 11.46 26.58
N THR A 811 -2.66 12.12 27.17
CA THR A 811 -4.07 11.75 26.98
C THR A 811 -4.59 12.35 25.69
N MET A 812 -4.86 11.51 24.70
CA MET A 812 -5.29 11.97 23.39
C MET A 812 -6.19 10.95 22.67
N ALA A 813 -7.04 11.45 21.81
CA ALA A 813 -7.76 10.67 20.82
C ALA A 813 -6.96 10.52 19.52
N TRP A 814 -6.09 11.50 19.23
CA TRP A 814 -5.16 11.50 18.12
C TRP A 814 -3.96 12.40 18.41
N GLY A 815 -2.76 11.91 18.09
CA GLY A 815 -1.53 12.70 18.10
C GLY A 815 -0.80 12.56 16.78
N TYR A 816 -0.29 13.64 16.22
CA TYR A 816 0.44 13.63 14.95
C TYR A 816 1.88 14.09 15.17
N GLY A 817 2.84 13.26 14.72
CA GLY A 817 4.29 13.52 14.77
C GLY A 817 4.92 13.40 16.18
N LEU A 818 4.14 13.10 17.19
CA LEU A 818 4.53 13.12 18.59
C LEU A 818 5.07 11.78 19.08
N ASN A 819 5.98 11.82 20.04
CA ASN A 819 6.49 10.63 20.73
C ASN A 819 6.27 10.75 22.25
N ILE A 820 6.43 9.63 22.97
CA ILE A 820 6.29 9.53 24.42
C ILE A 820 7.57 8.99 25.02
N VAL A 821 8.03 9.62 26.09
CA VAL A 821 9.20 9.17 26.88
C VAL A 821 8.84 9.02 28.35
N GLY A 822 9.55 8.13 29.03
CA GLY A 822 9.37 7.84 30.45
C GLY A 822 8.64 6.54 30.72
N VAL A 823 8.70 6.10 31.98
CA VAL A 823 8.03 4.91 32.52
C VAL A 823 7.29 5.30 33.76
N GLY A 824 5.98 5.13 33.79
CA GLY A 824 5.12 5.47 34.92
C GLY A 824 4.91 6.98 35.15
N ASN A 825 5.87 7.82 34.80
CA ASN A 825 5.74 9.28 34.73
C ASN A 825 6.17 9.70 33.32
N THR A 826 5.25 9.59 32.37
CA THR A 826 5.44 9.84 30.95
C THR A 826 5.29 11.31 30.60
N CYS A 827 5.81 11.73 29.49
CA CYS A 827 5.57 13.03 28.88
C CYS A 827 5.68 12.95 27.36
N ILE A 828 4.97 13.86 26.68
CA ILE A 828 5.11 14.04 25.23
C ILE A 828 6.46 14.67 24.92
N THR A 829 7.11 14.19 23.86
CA THR A 829 8.35 14.73 23.30
C THR A 829 8.26 14.85 21.77
N ASP A 830 9.33 15.32 21.15
CA ASP A 830 9.48 15.47 19.69
C ASP A 830 8.43 16.41 19.06
N VAL A 831 8.00 17.41 19.83
CA VAL A 831 6.99 18.38 19.41
C VAL A 831 7.60 19.36 18.40
N ASN A 832 7.12 19.31 17.15
CA ASN A 832 7.58 20.15 16.04
C ASN A 832 6.49 21.12 15.54
N ASP A 833 6.88 22.01 14.66
CA ASP A 833 5.98 22.98 14.04
C ASP A 833 4.92 22.29 13.18
N GLY A 834 3.65 22.65 13.36
CA GLY A 834 2.51 22.05 12.65
C GLY A 834 1.93 20.76 13.26
N GLU A 835 2.56 20.20 14.29
CA GLU A 835 2.03 19.03 15.00
C GLU A 835 0.89 19.42 15.96
N TYR A 836 0.11 18.41 16.38
CA TYR A 836 -1.01 18.68 17.28
C TYR A 836 -1.43 17.47 18.12
N ILE A 837 -2.12 17.76 19.22
CA ILE A 837 -2.88 16.78 20.02
C ILE A 837 -4.36 17.07 19.85
N ARG A 838 -5.16 16.04 19.57
CA ARG A 838 -6.62 16.08 19.60
C ARG A 838 -7.14 15.33 20.82
N VAL A 839 -7.98 15.98 21.60
CA VAL A 839 -8.72 15.39 22.74
C VAL A 839 -10.21 15.51 22.44
N ARG A 840 -10.91 14.40 22.40
CA ARG A 840 -12.34 14.37 21.99
C ARG A 840 -13.27 14.63 23.17
N GLY A 841 -14.40 15.29 22.87
CA GLY A 841 -15.53 15.43 23.76
C GLY A 841 -15.21 16.06 25.11
N VAL A 842 -14.43 17.15 25.12
CA VAL A 842 -14.07 17.90 26.32
C VAL A 842 -15.25 18.75 26.76
N ASP A 843 -15.76 18.53 28.00
CA ASP A 843 -16.89 19.25 28.55
C ASP A 843 -16.47 20.49 29.33
N PHE A 844 -16.58 21.64 28.68
CA PHE A 844 -16.34 22.94 29.32
C PHE A 844 -17.53 23.46 30.13
N GLY A 845 -18.69 22.76 30.09
CA GLY A 845 -19.91 23.15 30.76
C GLY A 845 -20.51 24.47 30.22
N ALA A 846 -21.66 24.84 30.75
CA ALA A 846 -22.39 26.04 30.27
C ALA A 846 -21.67 27.37 30.62
N ARG A 847 -20.85 27.40 31.68
CA ARG A 847 -20.14 28.62 32.09
C ARG A 847 -18.85 28.85 31.31
N GLY A 848 -18.33 27.80 30.72
CA GLY A 848 -17.09 27.82 29.98
C GLY A 848 -15.83 28.01 30.80
N ALA A 849 -14.68 27.79 30.19
CA ALA A 849 -13.37 27.98 30.78
C ALA A 849 -12.85 29.43 30.59
N LYS A 850 -12.07 29.92 31.59
CA LYS A 850 -11.51 31.28 31.58
C LYS A 850 -10.00 31.30 31.41
N SER A 851 -9.33 30.24 31.79
CA SER A 851 -7.87 30.10 31.68
C SER A 851 -7.47 28.66 31.39
N PHE A 852 -6.30 28.51 30.81
CA PHE A 852 -5.63 27.23 30.54
C PHE A 852 -4.24 27.26 31.16
N ALA A 853 -3.84 26.19 31.78
CA ALA A 853 -2.51 25.96 32.31
C ALA A 853 -1.92 24.68 31.70
N MET A 854 -0.63 24.71 31.40
CA MET A 854 0.13 23.56 30.90
C MET A 854 1.48 23.52 31.59
N THR A 855 1.95 22.34 31.96
CA THR A 855 3.29 22.13 32.48
C THR A 855 4.16 21.56 31.36
N ALA A 856 5.25 22.26 31.08
CA ALA A 856 6.16 21.94 29.99
C ALA A 856 7.62 22.28 30.38
N ALA A 857 8.54 21.60 29.68
CA ALA A 857 9.97 21.92 29.72
C ALA A 857 10.46 22.15 28.27
N ALA A 858 11.28 23.17 28.02
CA ALA A 858 11.70 23.51 26.66
C ALA A 858 13.12 24.12 26.64
N LYS A 859 13.91 23.77 25.61
CA LYS A 859 15.17 24.47 25.29
C LYS A 859 14.95 25.70 24.41
N GLY A 860 13.87 25.76 23.68
CA GLY A 860 13.43 26.88 22.83
C GLY A 860 12.03 27.34 23.19
N ALA A 861 11.60 28.46 22.60
CA ALA A 861 10.22 28.94 22.76
C ALA A 861 9.28 28.22 21.77
N ALA A 862 8.05 27.96 22.20
CA ALA A 862 7.00 27.45 21.34
C ALA A 862 5.67 28.14 21.62
N THR A 863 4.76 28.05 20.69
CA THR A 863 3.38 28.52 20.83
C THR A 863 2.44 27.33 20.78
N VAL A 864 1.49 27.24 21.72
CA VAL A 864 0.41 26.27 21.72
C VAL A 864 -0.90 27.04 21.46
N THR A 865 -1.46 26.85 20.29
CA THR A 865 -2.75 27.43 19.91
C THR A 865 -3.87 26.45 20.25
N LEU A 866 -4.79 26.86 21.12
CA LEU A 866 -5.94 26.07 21.56
C LEU A 866 -7.11 26.33 20.62
N ARG A 867 -7.64 25.27 19.98
CA ARG A 867 -8.74 25.36 19.03
C ARG A 867 -9.85 24.37 19.36
N LEU A 868 -11.06 24.64 18.89
CA LEU A 868 -12.21 23.76 19.05
C LEU A 868 -12.60 23.13 17.71
N ASP A 869 -12.96 21.85 17.78
CA ASP A 869 -13.60 21.02 16.76
C ASP A 869 -12.77 20.71 15.50
N SER A 870 -11.76 21.53 15.21
CA SER A 870 -10.80 21.25 14.12
C SER A 870 -9.51 22.04 14.33
N GLN A 871 -8.46 21.69 13.56
CA GLN A 871 -7.20 22.45 13.54
C GLN A 871 -7.35 23.88 13.02
N GLU A 872 -8.37 24.17 12.22
CA GLU A 872 -8.74 25.50 11.76
C GLU A 872 -9.92 26.10 12.55
N GLY A 873 -10.42 25.36 13.52
CA GLY A 873 -11.54 25.77 14.34
C GLY A 873 -11.27 27.04 15.14
N PRO A 874 -12.29 27.54 15.85
CA PRO A 874 -12.19 28.75 16.63
C PRO A 874 -11.03 28.73 17.62
N VAL A 875 -10.17 29.72 17.60
CA VAL A 875 -9.09 29.89 18.58
C VAL A 875 -9.68 30.37 19.90
N ILE A 876 -9.54 29.58 20.94
CA ILE A 876 -10.00 29.92 22.29
C ILE A 876 -8.90 30.47 23.19
N GLY A 877 -7.63 30.25 22.84
CA GLY A 877 -6.48 30.75 23.58
C GLY A 877 -5.16 30.48 22.87
N VAL A 878 -4.13 31.24 23.22
CA VAL A 878 -2.77 31.03 22.73
C VAL A 878 -1.83 31.04 23.93
N LEU A 879 -1.08 29.99 24.13
CA LEU A 879 -0.10 29.82 25.19
C LEU A 879 1.31 29.92 24.61
N THR A 880 2.16 30.79 25.19
CA THR A 880 3.58 30.81 24.87
C THR A 880 4.33 29.99 25.92
N VAL A 881 4.99 28.91 25.48
CA VAL A 881 5.96 28.14 26.28
C VAL A 881 7.31 28.82 26.11
N LYS A 882 7.82 29.40 27.19
CA LYS A 882 9.15 30.03 27.20
C LYS A 882 10.22 29.00 27.53
N GLU A 883 11.43 29.26 27.09
CA GLU A 883 12.59 28.46 27.43
C GLU A 883 12.71 28.24 28.93
N THR A 884 12.96 26.99 29.32
CA THR A 884 13.18 26.60 30.75
C THR A 884 14.64 26.27 31.06
N GLY A 885 15.50 26.28 30.01
CA GLY A 885 16.92 26.00 30.08
C GLY A 885 17.30 24.52 29.93
N SER A 886 16.33 23.62 30.07
CA SER A 886 16.51 22.17 29.90
C SER A 886 15.15 21.51 29.63
N VAL A 887 15.11 20.44 28.86
CA VAL A 887 13.91 19.58 28.65
C VAL A 887 13.51 18.76 29.88
N ASP A 888 14.30 18.76 30.92
CA ASP A 888 13.99 18.10 32.20
C ASP A 888 13.52 19.10 33.29
N ARG A 889 13.50 20.40 32.98
CA ARG A 889 13.10 21.45 33.91
C ARG A 889 11.70 21.94 33.63
N PHE A 890 10.70 21.23 34.13
CA PHE A 890 9.31 21.58 33.98
C PHE A 890 8.88 22.85 34.69
N ARG A 891 8.05 23.68 34.04
CA ARG A 891 7.40 24.86 34.58
C ARG A 891 5.96 24.95 34.12
N SER A 892 5.09 25.56 34.90
CA SER A 892 3.72 25.83 34.49
C SER A 892 3.60 27.17 33.73
N PHE A 893 2.93 27.13 32.63
CA PHE A 893 2.59 28.28 31.79
C PHE A 893 1.07 28.44 31.76
N THR A 894 0.58 29.66 31.68
CA THR A 894 -0.85 29.94 31.71
C THR A 894 -1.26 30.97 30.65
N THR A 895 -2.47 30.84 30.14
CA THR A 895 -3.07 31.80 29.22
C THR A 895 -4.56 32.00 29.54
N LYS A 896 -5.12 33.13 29.07
CA LYS A 896 -6.57 33.40 29.14
C LYS A 896 -7.28 32.65 28.04
N VAL A 897 -8.48 32.16 28.32
CA VAL A 897 -9.34 31.43 27.40
C VAL A 897 -10.67 32.15 27.24
N LYS A 898 -11.19 32.17 25.99
CA LYS A 898 -12.52 32.74 25.65
C LYS A 898 -13.22 31.82 24.68
N GLY A 899 -14.55 31.67 24.81
CA GLY A 899 -15.35 30.90 23.86
C GLY A 899 -15.34 29.38 24.06
N ALA A 900 -14.68 28.87 25.10
CA ALA A 900 -14.68 27.47 25.47
C ALA A 900 -15.87 27.14 26.37
N ASN A 901 -17.03 26.80 25.80
CA ASN A 901 -18.24 26.43 26.54
C ASN A 901 -19.00 25.29 25.80
N GLY A 902 -19.67 24.42 26.54
CA GLY A 902 -20.28 23.20 25.98
C GLY A 902 -19.29 22.04 25.84
N VAL A 903 -19.62 21.07 25.02
CA VAL A 903 -18.79 19.90 24.73
C VAL A 903 -18.20 20.04 23.33
N HIS A 904 -16.88 19.99 23.26
CA HIS A 904 -16.10 20.19 22.02
C HIS A 904 -14.91 19.23 21.94
N ASP A 905 -14.44 18.98 20.75
CA ASP A 905 -13.10 18.43 20.55
C ASP A 905 -12.06 19.54 20.75
N LEU A 906 -11.04 19.30 21.59
CA LEU A 906 -9.95 20.23 21.84
C LEU A 906 -8.74 19.86 20.99
N TYR A 907 -8.20 20.85 20.28
CA TYR A 907 -6.95 20.75 19.54
C TYR A 907 -5.89 21.64 20.19
N LEU A 908 -4.77 21.03 20.54
CA LEU A 908 -3.55 21.72 20.97
C LEU A 908 -2.61 21.72 19.75
N CYS A 909 -2.58 22.82 19.00
CA CYS A 909 -1.74 22.95 17.79
C CYS A 909 -0.42 23.63 18.15
N PHE A 910 0.69 23.07 17.70
CA PHE A 910 2.02 23.56 18.03
C PHE A 910 2.59 24.38 16.87
N ASP A 911 2.94 25.64 17.16
CA ASP A 911 3.51 26.58 16.23
C ASP A 911 4.90 27.02 16.73
N LYS A 912 5.87 27.15 15.82
CA LYS A 912 7.25 27.56 16.13
C LYS A 912 7.95 26.62 17.15
N ALA A 913 7.53 25.37 17.17
CA ALA A 913 8.18 24.35 17.97
C ALA A 913 9.38 23.77 17.24
N SER A 914 10.39 23.33 17.97
CA SER A 914 11.69 22.87 17.42
C SER A 914 12.13 21.48 17.88
N GLY A 915 11.21 20.64 18.32
CA GLY A 915 11.48 19.28 18.82
C GLY A 915 11.98 19.20 20.26
N ASP A 916 12.62 20.26 20.78
CA ASP A 916 13.21 20.31 22.11
C ASP A 916 12.21 20.72 23.21
N ILE A 917 11.01 20.13 23.19
CA ILE A 917 9.92 20.45 24.13
C ILE A 917 9.36 19.15 24.70
N ARG A 918 9.09 19.16 26.02
CA ARG A 918 8.37 18.09 26.71
C ARG A 918 7.14 18.64 27.40
N LEU A 919 6.01 17.93 27.25
CA LEU A 919 4.72 18.28 27.84
C LEU A 919 4.34 17.22 28.86
N ASP A 920 3.94 17.67 30.08
CA ASP A 920 3.60 16.78 31.20
C ASP A 920 2.08 16.71 31.42
N TRP A 921 1.41 17.85 31.68
CA TRP A 921 -0.03 17.89 31.88
C TRP A 921 -0.62 19.26 31.57
N TRP A 922 -1.95 19.26 31.37
CA TRP A 922 -2.71 20.50 31.21
C TRP A 922 -4.02 20.51 32.01
N GLN A 923 -4.59 21.71 32.20
CA GLN A 923 -5.82 21.93 32.96
C GLN A 923 -6.47 23.27 32.59
N PHE A 924 -7.78 23.27 32.46
CA PHE A 924 -8.60 24.51 32.38
C PHE A 924 -9.11 24.95 33.74
N LYS A 925 -9.44 26.26 33.87
CA LYS A 925 -10.06 26.84 35.07
C LYS A 925 -11.16 27.81 34.67
#